data_b2066bb059fd9c6b99331c1f4a2c6420
#
_entry.id   b2066bb059fd9c6b99331c1f4a2c6420
#
_cell.length_a   1.000
_cell.length_b   1.000
_cell.length_c   1.000
_cell.angle_alpha   90.00
_cell.angle_beta   90.00
_cell.angle_gamma   90.00
#
_symmetry.space_group_name_H-M   'P 1'
#
loop_
_entity.id
_entity.type
_entity.pdbx_description
1 polymer ?
#
loop_
_entity_poly.entity_id
_entity_poly.type
_entity_poly.pdbx_seq_one_letter_code
_entity_poly.pdbx_strand_id
1 'polypeptide(L)'
;MNTAHAQTPSQLSNPANAVGGGTSDVWRTHAFTFDDAHGAADLTDREWLLTNGTGAYAMGTVPGCNTRRYHGLLVAAATPPVGRIVALNQMLERIDVDTSAGRKRIEFGTCMFHAADTGQVVFVPAGHAHLQSFENGLNVRWRYVVDGITLTRQLMLHWKRQSATIGYTIVGLPTDTIRAVLHLSPMITLRDFHSLLSHSNAGAFDVRAVADGVCVTHEDDAVTLTCEQGAFETESDWWYDIWYPRENEREQEDGEDYFVPGRFSVALTPGECVAVDVHVALGELAAPRESKESDCSARNRHLHMIHRAIETLDDELITRALTVAADNFVVDRSIAGQTLSTIIAGYPWFADWGRDTFIALPGLMLVTHRFDEAKRTLRAFAERMRGGLVPNRFDDYDDSAAHFNTVDASLWFVNAAMRYVQESNDVSVWQDWLGQAVCDVLDAYECGTDFAIHMDDDGLIAAGSPDTQLTWMDAACDGVVFTPRYGKAVEINALWYDALVGVAELVARYGEGERAAHYTSLANRAKRSFRQLFWNKKHQWLNDCVWLDERGHAHVDATLRPNQILAASLPHSPLGESRRKAIVDAVREHLLTPYGLRTLPPNDCNYHGRYEGSIFERDGAYHQGTVWPWLIGPYAEAVLRAGAFSKKARRTAHEAVVPLLKQLCGDGLGQLHEVHDGDPPHHPGGCMAQAWSVAEVLRLLRLIAQA
;
A
#
# COMPACT_ATOMS: atom_id res chain seq x y z
N MET A 1 24.90 -18.81 31.76
CA MET A 1 23.90 -19.90 31.64
C MET A 1 22.65 -19.43 32.31
N ASN A 2 21.74 -18.82 31.56
CA ASN A 2 20.34 -18.63 31.92
C ASN A 2 19.61 -18.59 30.60
N THR A 3 18.98 -19.68 30.29
CA THR A 3 18.12 -19.86 29.12
C THR A 3 16.77 -19.15 29.39
N ALA A 4 16.60 -17.97 28.84
CA ALA A 4 15.28 -17.37 28.75
C ALA A 4 14.49 -18.11 27.66
N HIS A 5 13.47 -18.87 28.08
CA HIS A 5 12.46 -19.43 27.21
C HIS A 5 11.67 -18.29 26.56
N ALA A 6 11.81 -18.12 25.25
CA ALA A 6 10.90 -17.35 24.44
C ALA A 6 9.53 -18.02 24.51
N GLN A 7 8.58 -17.42 25.18
CA GLN A 7 7.17 -17.82 25.13
C GLN A 7 6.61 -17.39 23.79
N THR A 8 6.08 -18.35 23.05
CA THR A 8 5.35 -18.15 21.79
C THR A 8 4.13 -17.24 21.99
N PRO A 9 3.80 -16.34 21.04
CA PRO A 9 2.63 -15.46 21.12
C PRO A 9 1.34 -16.25 20.78
N SER A 10 0.86 -17.09 21.68
CA SER A 10 -0.31 -17.94 21.46
C SER A 10 -1.47 -17.68 22.43
N GLN A 11 -1.63 -16.47 22.94
CA GLN A 11 -2.82 -16.10 23.74
C GLN A 11 -3.30 -14.67 23.44
N LEU A 12 -3.39 -14.29 22.18
CA LEU A 12 -4.34 -13.26 21.77
C LEU A 12 -5.69 -13.98 21.68
N SER A 13 -6.62 -13.66 22.56
CA SER A 13 -7.95 -14.25 22.59
C SER A 13 -8.61 -14.17 21.21
N ASN A 14 -8.97 -15.34 20.69
CA ASN A 14 -9.68 -15.54 19.45
C ASN A 14 -10.95 -14.65 19.45
N PRO A 15 -11.16 -13.73 18.51
CA PRO A 15 -12.32 -12.84 18.49
C PRO A 15 -13.67 -13.56 18.26
N ALA A 16 -13.66 -14.89 18.12
CA ALA A 16 -14.86 -15.71 17.91
C ALA A 16 -15.80 -15.81 19.11
N ASN A 17 -15.44 -15.33 20.32
CA ASN A 17 -16.25 -15.50 21.53
C ASN A 17 -16.98 -14.22 22.03
N ALA A 18 -17.00 -13.14 21.27
CA ALA A 18 -17.80 -11.95 21.59
C ALA A 18 -18.99 -11.81 20.62
N VAL A 19 -19.88 -12.79 20.60
CA VAL A 19 -21.17 -12.69 19.87
C VAL A 19 -22.20 -12.10 20.81
N GLY A 20 -22.27 -10.75 20.79
CA GLY A 20 -23.42 -9.98 21.24
C GLY A 20 -24.00 -9.27 20.02
N GLY A 21 -25.12 -9.78 19.51
CA GLY A 21 -25.69 -9.40 18.22
C GLY A 21 -26.11 -7.91 18.14
N GLY A 22 -25.38 -7.15 17.33
CA GLY A 22 -25.77 -5.85 16.82
C GLY A 22 -25.15 -5.65 15.45
N THR A 23 -25.89 -5.06 14.51
CA THR A 23 -25.48 -4.76 13.12
C THR A 23 -24.23 -3.88 12.98
N SER A 24 -23.60 -3.48 14.10
CA SER A 24 -22.37 -2.65 14.16
C SER A 24 -21.07 -3.42 13.98
N ASP A 25 -21.04 -4.75 14.15
CA ASP A 25 -19.80 -5.56 14.16
C ASP A 25 -19.28 -5.93 12.77
N VAL A 26 -20.07 -5.69 11.74
CA VAL A 26 -19.74 -6.04 10.34
C VAL A 26 -18.53 -5.26 9.78
N TRP A 27 -18.12 -4.17 10.43
CA TRP A 27 -17.15 -3.18 9.92
C TRP A 27 -15.80 -3.17 10.63
N ARG A 28 -15.65 -3.97 11.68
CA ARG A 28 -14.36 -4.13 12.36
C ARG A 28 -13.50 -5.11 11.59
N THR A 29 -12.34 -4.66 11.13
CA THR A 29 -11.33 -5.56 10.57
C THR A 29 -10.40 -6.06 11.66
N HIS A 30 -10.08 -5.19 12.64
CA HIS A 30 -9.16 -5.53 13.75
C HIS A 30 -9.61 -4.86 15.04
N ALA A 31 -9.44 -5.57 16.16
CA ALA A 31 -9.71 -5.05 17.49
C ALA A 31 -8.69 -5.60 18.50
N PHE A 32 -8.17 -4.72 19.35
CA PHE A 32 -7.30 -5.06 20.47
C PHE A 32 -7.95 -4.61 21.78
N THR A 33 -7.81 -5.43 22.80
CA THR A 33 -8.14 -5.06 24.19
C THR A 33 -6.86 -5.19 25.01
N PHE A 34 -6.55 -4.15 25.80
CA PHE A 34 -5.34 -4.05 26.62
C PHE A 34 -5.66 -4.34 28.07
N ASP A 35 -4.74 -5.00 28.74
CA ASP A 35 -4.77 -5.26 30.15
C ASP A 35 -3.42 -4.87 30.81
N ASP A 36 -3.30 -4.99 32.12
CA ASP A 36 -2.08 -4.63 32.86
C ASP A 36 -0.83 -5.44 32.44
N ALA A 37 -1.01 -6.54 31.69
CA ALA A 37 0.07 -7.40 31.23
C ALA A 37 0.55 -7.08 29.81
N HIS A 38 -0.26 -6.34 29.01
CA HIS A 38 0.02 -6.04 27.60
C HIS A 38 -0.24 -4.56 27.35
N GLY A 39 0.84 -3.75 27.41
CA GLY A 39 0.77 -2.31 27.21
C GLY A 39 0.56 -1.90 25.76
N ALA A 40 -0.17 -0.79 25.55
CA ALA A 40 -0.34 -0.23 24.20
C ALA A 40 0.99 0.30 23.60
N ALA A 41 1.96 0.65 24.45
CA ALA A 41 3.27 1.11 24.01
C ALA A 41 4.02 0.09 23.17
N ASP A 42 3.82 -1.22 23.43
CA ASP A 42 4.46 -2.31 22.67
C ASP A 42 3.95 -2.42 21.22
N LEU A 43 2.91 -1.62 20.87
CA LEU A 43 2.29 -1.61 19.55
C LEU A 43 2.62 -0.36 18.72
N THR A 44 3.71 0.33 19.03
CA THR A 44 4.21 1.47 18.24
C THR A 44 4.60 1.08 16.82
N ASP A 45 4.88 -0.21 16.59
CA ASP A 45 5.21 -0.77 15.29
C ASP A 45 3.98 -1.12 14.44
N ARG A 46 2.78 -1.13 15.05
CA ARG A 46 1.53 -1.47 14.35
C ARG A 46 0.86 -0.21 13.86
N GLU A 47 0.88 -0.07 12.54
CA GLU A 47 0.38 1.09 11.83
C GLU A 47 -0.99 0.80 11.22
N TRP A 48 -1.94 1.72 11.42
CA TRP A 48 -3.26 1.67 10.80
C TRP A 48 -3.35 2.67 9.64
N LEU A 49 -4.24 2.39 8.69
CA LEU A 49 -4.45 3.21 7.49
C LEU A 49 -5.96 3.37 7.22
N LEU A 50 -6.37 4.62 6.97
CA LEU A 50 -7.65 4.96 6.34
C LEU A 50 -7.38 5.73 5.05
N THR A 51 -8.20 5.51 4.03
CA THR A 51 -8.14 6.23 2.75
C THR A 51 -9.53 6.71 2.33
N ASN A 52 -9.60 7.64 1.38
CA ASN A 52 -10.87 8.23 0.97
C ASN A 52 -11.13 8.21 -0.54
N GLY A 53 -10.33 7.44 -1.33
CA GLY A 53 -10.50 7.31 -2.78
C GLY A 53 -10.01 8.51 -3.60
N THR A 54 -9.24 9.44 -2.99
CA THR A 54 -8.62 10.57 -3.71
C THR A 54 -7.11 10.65 -3.53
N GLY A 55 -6.48 9.64 -2.90
CA GLY A 55 -5.08 9.68 -2.52
C GLY A 55 -4.82 10.32 -1.14
N ALA A 56 -5.81 11.02 -0.56
CA ALA A 56 -5.72 11.43 0.83
C ALA A 56 -5.86 10.23 1.77
N TYR A 57 -5.19 10.32 2.92
CA TYR A 57 -5.20 9.26 3.91
C TYR A 57 -5.10 9.81 5.34
N ALA A 58 -5.39 8.96 6.31
CA ALA A 58 -4.97 9.11 7.69
C ALA A 58 -4.21 7.84 8.10
N MET A 59 -3.13 8.01 8.83
CA MET A 59 -2.24 6.94 9.23
C MET A 59 -1.56 7.28 10.56
N GLY A 60 -1.35 6.27 11.37
CA GLY A 60 -0.68 6.41 12.65
C GLY A 60 -0.51 5.06 13.33
N THR A 61 -0.12 5.07 14.60
CA THR A 61 0.08 3.85 15.39
C THR A 61 -1.08 3.56 16.32
N VAL A 62 -1.19 2.31 16.79
CA VAL A 62 -2.21 1.90 17.77
C VAL A 62 -2.16 2.76 19.05
N PRO A 63 -0.99 3.06 19.66
CA PRO A 63 -0.89 3.96 20.81
C PRO A 63 -1.28 5.42 20.52
N GLY A 64 -1.37 5.81 19.25
CA GLY A 64 -1.74 7.16 18.82
C GLY A 64 -0.59 8.16 18.72
N CYS A 65 0.68 7.73 18.90
CA CYS A 65 1.85 8.53 18.60
C CYS A 65 2.28 8.38 17.14
N ASN A 66 2.89 9.40 16.57
CA ASN A 66 3.47 9.36 15.25
C ASN A 66 4.89 8.77 15.32
N THR A 67 5.20 7.79 14.46
CA THR A 67 6.52 7.16 14.35
C THR A 67 7.18 7.40 12.99
N ARG A 68 6.46 8.06 12.08
CA ARG A 68 6.92 8.45 10.73
C ARG A 68 6.53 9.89 10.43
N ARG A 69 7.31 10.58 9.59
CA ARG A 69 6.95 11.89 9.03
C ARG A 69 5.64 11.88 8.24
N TYR A 70 5.24 10.70 7.77
CA TYR A 70 4.03 10.47 6.96
C TYR A 70 2.76 10.25 7.78
N HIS A 71 2.85 10.16 9.11
CA HIS A 71 1.71 9.98 9.98
C HIS A 71 0.93 11.28 10.15
N GLY A 72 -0.40 11.17 10.16
CA GLY A 72 -1.31 12.27 10.40
C GLY A 72 -2.76 11.82 10.47
N LEU A 73 -3.57 12.58 11.19
CA LEU A 73 -5.03 12.39 11.24
C LEU A 73 -5.73 12.88 9.97
N LEU A 74 -5.05 13.76 9.20
CA LEU A 74 -5.43 14.13 7.84
C LEU A 74 -4.16 14.45 7.04
N VAL A 75 -3.83 13.59 6.11
CA VAL A 75 -2.86 13.85 5.04
C VAL A 75 -3.68 14.00 3.75
N ALA A 76 -3.91 15.24 3.36
CA ALA A 76 -4.79 15.58 2.26
C ALA A 76 -4.03 15.55 0.92
N ALA A 77 -4.72 15.26 -0.18
CA ALA A 77 -4.17 15.33 -1.53
C ALA A 77 -4.62 16.66 -2.17
N ALA A 78 -3.75 17.65 -2.23
CA ALA A 78 -4.07 18.97 -2.81
C ALA A 78 -4.35 18.86 -4.31
N THR A 79 -3.65 17.96 -5.00
CA THR A 79 -3.88 17.62 -6.41
C THR A 79 -4.14 16.12 -6.54
N PRO A 80 -5.39 15.63 -6.31
CA PRO A 80 -5.67 14.21 -6.31
C PRO A 80 -5.16 13.45 -7.54
N PRO A 81 -4.46 12.30 -7.35
CA PRO A 81 -4.21 11.60 -6.09
C PRO A 81 -2.89 11.94 -5.40
N VAL A 82 -2.22 12.98 -5.81
CA VAL A 82 -0.87 13.39 -5.40
C VAL A 82 -0.86 14.80 -4.77
N GLY A 83 0.33 15.41 -4.56
CA GLY A 83 0.45 16.69 -3.85
C GLY A 83 -0.02 16.58 -2.40
N ARG A 84 0.53 15.62 -1.65
CA ARG A 84 0.06 15.30 -0.30
C ARG A 84 0.59 16.28 0.74
N ILE A 85 -0.33 16.85 1.53
CA ILE A 85 -0.05 17.82 2.60
C ILE A 85 -0.46 17.21 3.94
N VAL A 86 0.44 17.20 4.92
CA VAL A 86 0.10 16.84 6.31
C VAL A 86 -0.65 18.01 6.94
N ALA A 87 -1.98 17.95 6.89
CA ALA A 87 -2.86 19.05 7.31
C ALA A 87 -3.17 19.02 8.81
N LEU A 88 -3.21 17.83 9.42
CA LEU A 88 -3.38 17.64 10.85
C LEU A 88 -2.55 16.44 11.29
N ASN A 89 -1.51 16.67 12.09
CA ASN A 89 -0.63 15.62 12.59
C ASN A 89 -1.28 14.81 13.71
N GLN A 90 -1.75 15.51 14.75
CA GLN A 90 -2.36 14.92 15.95
C GLN A 90 -3.40 15.86 16.57
N MET A 91 -4.17 15.33 17.52
CA MET A 91 -5.00 16.09 18.43
C MET A 91 -4.57 15.73 19.86
N LEU A 92 -4.27 16.72 20.68
CA LEU A 92 -4.02 16.52 22.10
C LEU A 92 -5.32 16.71 22.86
N GLU A 93 -5.77 15.65 23.51
CA GLU A 93 -6.99 15.64 24.31
C GLU A 93 -6.64 15.69 25.80
N ARG A 94 -7.33 16.58 26.53
CA ARG A 94 -7.21 16.72 27.96
C ARG A 94 -8.57 16.97 28.59
N ILE A 95 -8.86 16.33 29.73
CA ILE A 95 -10.01 16.63 30.56
C ILE A 95 -9.53 17.22 31.89
N ASP A 96 -9.96 18.43 32.21
CA ASP A 96 -9.80 19.04 33.51
C ASP A 96 -11.09 18.81 34.31
N VAL A 97 -11.00 18.18 35.48
CA VAL A 97 -12.14 17.86 36.38
C VAL A 97 -11.90 18.49 37.75
N ASP A 98 -12.80 19.36 38.15
CA ASP A 98 -12.83 19.94 39.48
C ASP A 98 -13.91 19.23 40.32
N THR A 99 -13.50 18.59 41.42
CA THR A 99 -14.39 17.91 42.39
C THR A 99 -14.27 18.50 43.76
N SER A 100 -15.09 18.02 44.69
CA SER A 100 -14.96 18.38 46.12
C SER A 100 -13.61 17.99 46.72
N ALA A 101 -12.93 16.99 46.17
CA ALA A 101 -11.60 16.52 46.58
C ALA A 101 -10.43 17.29 45.97
N GLY A 102 -10.68 18.15 44.94
CA GLY A 102 -9.67 18.96 44.29
C GLY A 102 -9.74 18.87 42.75
N ARG A 103 -8.77 19.49 42.10
CA ARG A 103 -8.63 19.53 40.66
C ARG A 103 -7.77 18.38 40.16
N LYS A 104 -8.24 17.70 39.10
CA LYS A 104 -7.52 16.66 38.39
C LYS A 104 -7.42 17.04 36.92
N ARG A 105 -6.23 16.77 36.30
CA ARG A 105 -5.96 16.86 34.87
C ARG A 105 -5.69 15.47 34.36
N ILE A 106 -6.34 15.08 33.26
CA ILE A 106 -6.20 13.79 32.61
C ILE A 106 -5.88 14.05 31.14
N GLU A 107 -4.76 13.51 30.67
CA GLU A 107 -4.27 13.68 29.29
C GLU A 107 -4.40 12.34 28.54
N PHE A 108 -4.92 12.39 27.30
CA PHE A 108 -5.18 11.22 26.48
C PHE A 108 -4.34 11.18 25.20
N GLY A 109 -3.76 12.31 24.78
CA GLY A 109 -2.79 12.37 23.68
C GLY A 109 -1.53 11.59 24.00
N THR A 110 -0.78 11.18 22.96
CA THR A 110 0.50 10.49 23.12
C THR A 110 1.48 11.05 22.10
N CYS A 111 2.60 11.62 22.56
CA CYS A 111 3.72 12.03 21.73
C CYS A 111 4.97 11.28 22.17
N MET A 112 5.88 11.02 21.23
CA MET A 112 7.12 10.29 21.46
C MET A 112 8.31 11.21 21.30
N PHE A 113 9.27 11.12 22.23
CA PHE A 113 10.50 11.88 22.24
C PHE A 113 11.71 10.97 22.48
N HIS A 114 12.84 11.39 21.98
CA HIS A 114 14.12 10.78 22.27
C HIS A 114 14.92 11.69 23.18
N ALA A 115 15.16 11.27 24.43
CA ALA A 115 15.92 12.05 25.39
C ALA A 115 17.41 12.00 25.03
N ALA A 116 17.93 13.12 24.53
CA ALA A 116 19.31 13.23 24.01
C ALA A 116 20.39 12.90 25.04
N ASP A 117 20.14 13.13 26.33
CA ASP A 117 21.08 12.90 27.43
C ASP A 117 21.15 11.43 27.88
N THR A 118 20.06 10.68 27.76
CA THR A 118 19.95 9.29 28.23
C THR A 118 19.79 8.27 27.11
N GLY A 119 19.43 8.70 25.89
CA GLY A 119 19.07 7.83 24.78
C GLY A 119 17.75 7.06 25.03
N GLN A 120 16.94 7.48 26.00
CA GLN A 120 15.69 6.82 26.32
C GLN A 120 14.51 7.39 25.52
N VAL A 121 13.60 6.48 25.12
CA VAL A 121 12.31 6.86 24.54
C VAL A 121 11.38 7.29 25.66
N VAL A 122 10.76 8.45 25.51
CA VAL A 122 9.84 9.03 26.48
C VAL A 122 8.53 9.39 25.80
N PHE A 123 7.40 9.05 26.45
CA PHE A 123 6.07 9.43 26.00
C PHE A 123 5.53 10.59 26.85
N VAL A 124 5.24 11.75 26.23
CA VAL A 124 4.70 12.94 26.89
C VAL A 124 3.74 13.66 25.93
N PRO A 125 2.42 13.79 26.26
CA PRO A 125 1.73 13.03 27.29
C PRO A 125 1.81 11.53 27.05
N ALA A 126 1.46 10.74 28.05
CA ALA A 126 1.47 9.28 27.97
C ALA A 126 0.03 8.71 27.98
N GLY A 127 -0.85 9.26 27.14
CA GLY A 127 -2.25 8.89 27.10
C GLY A 127 -2.52 7.43 26.75
N HIS A 128 -1.58 6.78 26.02
CA HIS A 128 -1.62 5.35 25.74
C HIS A 128 -1.72 4.49 27.01
N ALA A 129 -1.25 4.97 28.16
CA ALA A 129 -1.38 4.25 29.43
C ALA A 129 -2.84 4.09 29.89
N HIS A 130 -3.76 4.89 29.36
CA HIS A 130 -5.20 4.83 29.62
C HIS A 130 -5.97 4.08 28.52
N LEU A 131 -5.30 3.66 27.45
CA LEU A 131 -5.92 2.99 26.31
C LEU A 131 -6.36 1.57 26.70
N GLN A 132 -7.67 1.32 26.66
CA GLN A 132 -8.27 0.03 26.97
C GLN A 132 -8.54 -0.81 25.73
N SER A 133 -8.98 -0.19 24.61
CA SER A 133 -9.17 -0.89 23.36
C SER A 133 -8.94 -0.01 22.16
N PHE A 134 -8.56 -0.65 21.07
CA PHE A 134 -8.36 -0.07 19.75
C PHE A 134 -9.12 -0.89 18.71
N GLU A 135 -9.76 -0.22 17.76
CA GLU A 135 -10.50 -0.85 16.67
C GLU A 135 -10.14 -0.17 15.35
N ASN A 136 -9.88 -0.97 14.32
CA ASN A 136 -9.66 -0.52 12.94
C ASN A 136 -10.71 -1.14 12.01
N GLY A 137 -11.23 -0.35 11.08
CA GLY A 137 -12.22 -0.76 10.09
C GLY A 137 -12.49 0.35 9.09
N LEU A 138 -13.76 0.74 8.88
CA LEU A 138 -14.12 1.93 8.09
C LEU A 138 -13.74 3.24 8.77
N ASN A 139 -13.51 3.19 10.06
CA ASN A 139 -12.99 4.25 10.90
C ASN A 139 -12.03 3.63 11.90
N VAL A 140 -11.25 4.45 12.55
CA VAL A 140 -10.37 4.03 13.64
C VAL A 140 -10.96 4.55 14.95
N ARG A 141 -10.99 3.69 15.98
CA ARG A 141 -11.56 4.02 17.29
C ARG A 141 -10.60 3.65 18.41
N TRP A 142 -10.39 4.57 19.33
CA TRP A 142 -9.65 4.41 20.58
C TRP A 142 -10.61 4.57 21.76
N ARG A 143 -10.52 3.69 22.73
CA ARG A 143 -11.27 3.77 23.98
C ARG A 143 -10.32 3.84 25.15
N TYR A 144 -10.32 4.96 25.82
CA TYR A 144 -9.51 5.22 27.01
C TYR A 144 -10.38 5.14 28.26
N VAL A 145 -9.82 4.59 29.35
CA VAL A 145 -10.51 4.49 30.64
C VAL A 145 -9.56 4.87 31.77
N VAL A 146 -9.95 5.83 32.57
CA VAL A 146 -9.20 6.29 33.74
C VAL A 146 -10.14 6.83 34.81
N ASP A 147 -10.02 6.35 36.06
CA ASP A 147 -10.82 6.77 37.21
C ASP A 147 -12.34 6.75 36.97
N GLY A 148 -12.83 5.78 36.23
CA GLY A 148 -14.24 5.66 35.87
C GLY A 148 -14.69 6.52 34.70
N ILE A 149 -13.87 7.48 34.23
CA ILE A 149 -14.13 8.25 33.03
C ILE A 149 -13.73 7.42 31.81
N THR A 150 -14.63 7.34 30.87
CA THR A 150 -14.35 6.75 29.54
C THR A 150 -14.37 7.85 28.49
N LEU A 151 -13.29 7.99 27.74
CA LEU A 151 -13.22 8.78 26.51
C LEU A 151 -13.08 7.83 25.33
N THR A 152 -14.01 7.94 24.38
CA THR A 152 -13.91 7.25 23.08
C THR A 152 -13.60 8.29 22.01
N ARG A 153 -12.50 8.12 21.29
CA ARG A 153 -12.13 8.90 20.10
C ARG A 153 -12.39 8.06 18.86
N GLN A 154 -12.99 8.64 17.84
CA GLN A 154 -13.22 8.01 16.55
C GLN A 154 -12.76 8.96 15.43
N LEU A 155 -11.95 8.45 14.51
CA LEU A 155 -11.53 9.17 13.30
C LEU A 155 -12.21 8.58 12.07
N MET A 156 -12.77 9.46 11.24
CA MET A 156 -13.41 9.12 9.98
C MET A 156 -12.94 10.08 8.88
N LEU A 157 -12.45 9.55 7.74
CA LEU A 157 -12.19 10.32 6.53
C LEU A 157 -13.46 10.44 5.69
N HIS A 158 -13.70 11.62 5.14
CA HIS A 158 -14.83 11.83 4.25
C HIS A 158 -14.53 11.35 2.83
N TRP A 159 -15.40 10.50 2.30
CA TRP A 159 -15.21 9.90 1.00
C TRP A 159 -15.14 10.95 -0.12
N LYS A 160 -14.06 10.91 -0.90
CA LYS A 160 -13.75 11.84 -2.01
C LYS A 160 -13.66 13.31 -1.61
N ARG A 161 -13.29 13.60 -0.37
CA ARG A 161 -13.09 14.97 0.13
C ARG A 161 -11.77 15.07 0.91
N GLN A 162 -11.15 16.24 0.87
CA GLN A 162 -9.93 16.54 1.63
C GLN A 162 -10.25 16.93 3.06
N SER A 163 -10.99 16.07 3.77
CA SER A 163 -11.51 16.38 5.10
C SER A 163 -11.79 15.12 5.95
N ALA A 164 -11.85 15.33 7.27
CA ALA A 164 -12.09 14.29 8.25
C ALA A 164 -13.00 14.80 9.39
N THR A 165 -13.56 13.87 10.16
CA THR A 165 -14.20 14.15 11.44
C THR A 165 -13.54 13.33 12.54
N ILE A 166 -13.23 14.01 13.66
CA ILE A 166 -12.77 13.38 14.90
C ILE A 166 -13.91 13.51 15.92
N GLY A 167 -14.59 12.39 16.15
CA GLY A 167 -15.69 12.33 17.12
C GLY A 167 -15.19 11.89 18.50
N TYR A 168 -15.69 12.51 19.54
CA TYR A 168 -15.42 12.17 20.94
C TYR A 168 -16.72 11.83 21.66
N THR A 169 -16.68 10.80 22.49
CA THR A 169 -17.76 10.46 23.41
C THR A 169 -17.19 10.31 24.81
N ILE A 170 -17.72 11.10 25.78
CA ILE A 170 -17.26 11.11 27.16
C ILE A 170 -18.40 10.66 28.07
N VAL A 171 -18.11 9.68 28.93
CA VAL A 171 -19.04 9.20 29.96
C VAL A 171 -18.32 8.92 31.28
N GLY A 172 -19.05 8.83 32.38
CA GLY A 172 -18.53 8.38 33.67
C GLY A 172 -17.83 9.46 34.48
N LEU A 173 -18.16 10.77 34.29
CA LEU A 173 -17.66 11.82 35.16
C LEU A 173 -18.10 11.53 36.60
N PRO A 174 -17.23 11.78 37.62
CA PRO A 174 -17.57 11.63 39.03
C PRO A 174 -18.85 12.42 39.44
N THR A 175 -19.67 11.86 40.31
CA THR A 175 -20.93 12.47 40.71
C THR A 175 -20.76 13.75 41.54
N ASP A 176 -19.59 13.94 42.15
CA ASP A 176 -19.20 15.15 42.90
C ASP A 176 -18.46 16.18 42.04
N THR A 177 -18.51 16.04 40.72
CA THR A 177 -17.89 16.98 39.76
C THR A 177 -18.59 18.35 39.87
N ILE A 178 -17.81 19.38 40.17
CA ILE A 178 -18.24 20.78 40.23
C ILE A 178 -18.14 21.40 38.83
N ARG A 179 -17.07 21.08 38.10
CA ARG A 179 -16.80 21.55 36.74
C ARG A 179 -15.96 20.51 36.01
N ALA A 180 -16.27 20.24 34.76
CA ALA A 180 -15.41 19.48 33.89
C ALA A 180 -15.36 20.12 32.49
N VAL A 181 -14.17 20.13 31.89
CA VAL A 181 -13.92 20.70 30.56
C VAL A 181 -13.03 19.76 29.75
N LEU A 182 -13.47 19.44 28.54
CA LEU A 182 -12.64 18.80 27.54
C LEU A 182 -11.90 19.89 26.74
N HIS A 183 -10.59 19.76 26.65
CA HIS A 183 -9.72 20.59 25.82
C HIS A 183 -9.17 19.77 24.69
N LEU A 184 -9.26 20.30 23.46
CA LEU A 184 -8.79 19.67 22.23
C LEU A 184 -7.83 20.64 21.54
N SER A 185 -6.54 20.33 21.52
CA SER A 185 -5.50 21.16 20.92
C SER A 185 -4.98 20.50 19.64
N PRO A 186 -5.28 21.05 18.45
CA PRO A 186 -4.76 20.52 17.18
C PRO A 186 -3.27 20.80 17.05
N MET A 187 -2.53 19.81 16.59
CA MET A 187 -1.10 19.89 16.26
C MET A 187 -0.94 19.84 14.74
N ILE A 188 -0.34 20.88 14.16
CA ILE A 188 -0.37 21.17 12.73
C ILE A 188 1.05 21.42 12.24
N THR A 189 1.38 20.88 11.06
CA THR A 189 2.60 21.25 10.35
C THR A 189 2.31 21.88 8.99
N LEU A 190 1.21 21.52 8.35
CA LEU A 190 0.72 22.06 7.08
C LEU A 190 1.85 22.14 6.04
N ARG A 191 2.47 20.99 5.77
CA ARG A 191 3.66 20.83 4.93
C ARG A 191 3.53 19.70 3.93
N ASP A 192 4.36 19.72 2.90
CA ASP A 192 4.55 18.54 2.05
C ASP A 192 4.90 17.31 2.89
N PHE A 193 4.32 16.15 2.56
CA PHE A 193 4.44 14.95 3.38
C PHE A 193 5.84 14.31 3.37
N HIS A 194 6.70 14.65 2.39
CA HIS A 194 8.09 14.21 2.34
C HIS A 194 9.04 15.08 3.18
N SER A 195 8.67 16.33 3.44
CA SER A 195 9.49 17.28 4.22
C SER A 195 9.26 17.13 5.73
N LEU A 196 10.04 17.87 6.52
CA LEU A 196 9.88 18.04 7.95
C LEU A 196 9.87 19.53 8.28
N LEU A 197 9.10 19.91 9.30
CA LEU A 197 9.01 21.26 9.80
C LEU A 197 9.85 21.44 11.05
N SER A 198 10.65 22.52 11.10
CA SER A 198 11.31 22.98 12.30
C SER A 198 10.90 24.41 12.59
N HIS A 199 10.63 24.75 13.84
CA HIS A 199 10.29 26.11 14.27
C HIS A 199 11.26 27.17 13.75
N SER A 200 12.55 26.80 13.62
CA SER A 200 13.59 27.70 13.11
C SER A 200 13.46 28.05 11.63
N ASN A 201 12.79 27.21 10.84
CA ASN A 201 12.62 27.38 9.38
C ASN A 201 11.14 27.50 8.94
N ALA A 202 10.21 27.39 9.89
CA ALA A 202 8.78 27.27 9.59
C ALA A 202 8.13 28.53 9.00
N GLY A 203 8.79 29.71 9.06
CA GLY A 203 8.10 30.94 8.68
C GLY A 203 6.92 31.27 9.62
N ALA A 204 5.94 32.03 9.13
CA ALA A 204 4.80 32.45 9.93
C ALA A 204 3.57 31.59 9.68
N PHE A 205 2.94 31.14 10.74
CA PHE A 205 1.57 30.62 10.72
C PHE A 205 0.60 31.76 10.98
N ASP A 206 -0.38 31.96 10.10
CA ASP A 206 -1.48 32.91 10.33
C ASP A 206 -2.69 32.17 10.92
N VAL A 207 -3.22 32.69 12.02
CA VAL A 207 -4.32 32.06 12.78
C VAL A 207 -5.50 33.01 12.76
N ARG A 208 -6.55 32.61 12.05
CA ARG A 208 -7.77 33.42 11.90
C ARG A 208 -8.98 32.70 12.45
N ALA A 209 -9.73 33.38 13.32
CA ALA A 209 -11.00 32.86 13.79
C ALA A 209 -12.03 32.76 12.64
N VAL A 210 -12.76 31.65 12.60
CA VAL A 210 -13.90 31.43 11.71
C VAL A 210 -15.13 31.06 12.53
N ALA A 211 -16.29 30.92 11.89
CA ALA A 211 -17.49 30.45 12.61
C ALA A 211 -17.24 29.07 13.23
N ASP A 212 -17.46 28.97 14.53
CA ASP A 212 -17.29 27.74 15.33
C ASP A 212 -15.87 27.13 15.29
N GLY A 213 -14.82 27.95 14.96
CA GLY A 213 -13.49 27.39 14.89
C GLY A 213 -12.36 28.31 14.45
N VAL A 214 -11.38 27.72 13.78
CA VAL A 214 -10.14 28.37 13.38
C VAL A 214 -9.73 27.95 11.96
N CYS A 215 -9.19 28.89 11.19
CA CYS A 215 -8.44 28.64 9.98
C CYS A 215 -6.99 28.98 10.25
N VAL A 216 -6.09 28.05 9.91
CA VAL A 216 -4.63 28.21 10.00
C VAL A 216 -4.07 28.18 8.61
N THR A 217 -3.26 29.17 8.25
CA THR A 217 -2.59 29.26 6.94
C THR A 217 -1.07 29.23 7.14
N HIS A 218 -0.40 28.49 6.32
CA HIS A 218 1.05 28.42 6.26
C HIS A 218 1.49 28.30 4.79
N GLU A 219 2.33 29.21 4.34
CA GLU A 219 2.70 29.35 2.93
C GLU A 219 1.46 29.44 2.04
N ASP A 220 1.29 28.54 1.06
CA ASP A 220 0.17 28.51 0.13
C ASP A 220 -0.98 27.60 0.60
N ASP A 221 -0.81 26.91 1.73
CA ASP A 221 -1.77 25.94 2.24
C ASP A 221 -2.56 26.51 3.44
N ALA A 222 -3.77 25.99 3.58
CA ALA A 222 -4.65 26.32 4.72
C ALA A 222 -5.34 25.08 5.25
N VAL A 223 -5.63 25.07 6.56
CA VAL A 223 -6.48 24.06 7.20
C VAL A 223 -7.52 24.75 8.09
N THR A 224 -8.76 24.31 7.97
CA THR A 224 -9.86 24.82 8.78
C THR A 224 -10.38 23.73 9.70
N LEU A 225 -10.47 24.06 11.01
CA LEU A 225 -11.04 23.18 12.04
C LEU A 225 -12.26 23.87 12.67
N THR A 226 -13.35 23.10 12.85
CA THR A 226 -14.58 23.59 13.47
C THR A 226 -15.12 22.61 14.50
N CYS A 227 -15.73 23.13 15.59
CA CYS A 227 -16.38 22.37 16.66
C CYS A 227 -17.56 23.17 17.22
N GLU A 228 -18.80 22.76 16.90
CA GLU A 228 -20.01 23.48 17.34
C GLU A 228 -20.23 23.44 18.85
N GLN A 229 -19.76 22.34 19.47
CA GLN A 229 -19.96 22.13 20.91
C GLN A 229 -18.94 22.87 21.76
N GLY A 230 -17.89 23.46 21.12
CA GLY A 230 -16.77 24.09 21.82
C GLY A 230 -16.46 25.49 21.33
N ALA A 231 -15.90 26.31 22.23
CA ALA A 231 -15.31 27.60 21.87
C ALA A 231 -13.82 27.42 21.57
N PHE A 232 -13.33 28.03 20.47
CA PHE A 232 -11.91 28.08 20.18
C PHE A 232 -11.25 29.29 20.89
N GLU A 233 -10.17 28.99 21.61
CA GLU A 233 -9.31 29.99 22.26
C GLU A 233 -7.97 30.00 21.54
N THR A 234 -7.61 31.12 20.91
CA THR A 234 -6.32 31.28 20.25
C THR A 234 -5.21 31.46 21.29
N GLU A 235 -4.32 30.54 21.39
CA GLU A 235 -3.15 30.56 22.25
C GLU A 235 -2.05 29.75 21.54
N SER A 236 -1.31 30.43 20.64
CA SER A 236 -0.32 29.77 19.79
C SER A 236 0.89 29.32 20.60
N ASP A 237 1.31 28.09 20.37
CA ASP A 237 2.45 27.45 21.02
C ASP A 237 3.13 26.46 20.09
N TRP A 238 4.24 25.89 20.50
CA TRP A 238 5.00 24.90 19.75
C TRP A 238 5.34 23.70 20.62
N TRP A 239 5.29 22.51 19.99
CA TRP A 239 5.84 21.28 20.53
C TRP A 239 7.09 20.96 19.73
N TYR A 240 8.23 20.87 20.39
CA TYR A 240 9.55 20.72 19.78
C TYR A 240 10.02 19.28 19.83
N ASP A 241 10.82 18.87 18.82
CA ASP A 241 11.56 17.62 18.79
C ASP A 241 10.69 16.35 18.93
N ILE A 242 9.50 16.35 18.29
CA ILE A 242 8.72 15.12 18.14
C ILE A 242 9.58 14.12 17.35
N TRP A 243 9.81 12.93 17.92
CA TRP A 243 10.72 11.96 17.38
C TRP A 243 10.04 10.88 16.55
N TYR A 244 10.62 10.56 15.38
CA TYR A 244 10.16 9.54 14.43
C TYR A 244 11.14 8.36 14.35
N PRO A 245 10.99 7.32 15.20
CA PRO A 245 11.91 6.18 15.24
C PRO A 245 12.07 5.48 13.89
N ARG A 246 11.02 5.42 13.06
CA ARG A 246 11.08 4.78 11.75
C ARG A 246 11.93 5.54 10.73
N GLU A 247 12.03 6.87 10.86
CA GLU A 247 12.95 7.66 10.05
C GLU A 247 14.39 7.52 10.56
N ASN A 248 14.57 7.44 11.89
CA ASN A 248 15.87 7.17 12.51
C ASN A 248 16.47 5.83 12.06
N GLU A 249 15.66 4.75 12.06
CA GLU A 249 16.06 3.42 11.57
C GLU A 249 16.51 3.44 10.10
N ARG A 250 16.05 4.41 9.33
CA ARG A 250 16.35 4.62 7.92
C ARG A 250 17.49 5.63 7.70
N GLU A 251 18.13 6.08 8.76
CA GLU A 251 19.17 7.11 8.75
C GLU A 251 18.73 8.41 8.05
N GLN A 252 17.46 8.81 8.28
CA GLN A 252 16.89 10.05 7.77
C GLN A 252 16.63 11.02 8.92
N GLU A 253 16.40 12.29 8.60
CA GLU A 253 15.93 13.27 9.58
C GLU A 253 14.68 12.77 10.29
N ASP A 254 14.71 12.75 11.64
CA ASP A 254 13.75 12.04 12.49
C ASP A 254 13.11 12.91 13.57
N GLY A 255 13.34 14.24 13.56
CA GLY A 255 12.78 15.21 14.49
C GLY A 255 11.91 16.24 13.79
N GLU A 256 10.77 16.60 14.38
CA GLU A 256 9.85 17.60 13.84
C GLU A 256 9.22 18.45 14.92
N ASP A 257 8.96 19.74 14.64
CA ASP A 257 8.25 20.65 15.51
C ASP A 257 6.80 20.83 15.05
N TYR A 258 5.86 20.76 15.99
CA TYR A 258 4.44 20.93 15.71
C TYR A 258 3.92 22.27 16.20
N PHE A 259 3.22 23.00 15.35
CA PHE A 259 2.51 24.23 15.70
C PHE A 259 1.15 23.91 16.30
N VAL A 260 0.80 24.60 17.41
CA VAL A 260 -0.49 24.52 18.08
C VAL A 260 -1.14 25.90 18.03
N PRO A 261 -2.21 26.13 17.24
CA PRO A 261 -2.83 27.46 17.09
C PRO A 261 -3.67 27.89 18.31
N GLY A 262 -3.98 26.96 19.22
CA GLY A 262 -4.84 27.15 20.36
C GLY A 262 -5.61 25.87 20.71
N ARG A 263 -6.80 26.01 21.33
CA ARG A 263 -7.60 24.86 21.75
C ARG A 263 -9.09 25.10 21.66
N PHE A 264 -9.85 24.06 21.39
CA PHE A 264 -11.28 24.02 21.66
C PHE A 264 -11.51 23.66 23.13
N SER A 265 -12.48 24.32 23.77
CA SER A 265 -12.90 24.07 25.14
C SER A 265 -14.39 23.74 25.17
N VAL A 266 -14.72 22.51 25.61
CA VAL A 266 -16.10 21.99 25.68
C VAL A 266 -16.46 21.68 27.12
N ALA A 267 -17.53 22.30 27.63
CA ALA A 267 -18.05 22.00 28.96
C ALA A 267 -18.68 20.61 29.00
N LEU A 268 -18.35 19.82 30.01
CA LEU A 268 -18.88 18.49 30.23
C LEU A 268 -19.88 18.49 31.40
N THR A 269 -21.01 17.79 31.21
CA THR A 269 -22.06 17.68 32.23
C THR A 269 -21.93 16.33 32.96
N PRO A 270 -21.81 16.31 34.32
CA PRO A 270 -21.79 15.07 35.08
C PRO A 270 -23.08 14.26 34.89
N GLY A 271 -22.92 12.94 34.75
CA GLY A 271 -24.03 12.01 34.57
C GLY A 271 -24.61 11.94 33.16
N GLU A 272 -24.15 12.78 32.26
CA GLU A 272 -24.55 12.75 30.84
C GLU A 272 -23.48 12.05 29.95
N CYS A 273 -23.93 11.58 28.81
CA CYS A 273 -23.05 11.16 27.70
C CYS A 273 -22.87 12.40 26.80
N VAL A 274 -21.65 12.94 26.77
CA VAL A 274 -21.36 14.13 25.96
C VAL A 274 -20.69 13.67 24.67
N ALA A 275 -21.25 14.07 23.51
CA ALA A 275 -20.68 13.85 22.18
C ALA A 275 -20.16 15.18 21.61
N VAL A 276 -18.96 15.14 21.04
CA VAL A 276 -18.27 16.29 20.45
C VAL A 276 -17.66 15.88 19.12
N ASP A 277 -17.89 16.67 18.08
CA ASP A 277 -17.31 16.45 16.76
C ASP A 277 -16.40 17.62 16.35
N VAL A 278 -15.16 17.31 15.99
CA VAL A 278 -14.23 18.25 15.36
C VAL A 278 -14.13 17.89 13.89
N HIS A 279 -14.52 18.83 13.03
CA HIS A 279 -14.38 18.71 11.58
C HIS A 279 -13.10 19.42 11.15
N VAL A 280 -12.30 18.74 10.30
CA VAL A 280 -11.06 19.28 9.74
C VAL A 280 -11.11 19.17 8.22
N ALA A 281 -10.70 20.23 7.51
CA ALA A 281 -10.61 20.26 6.06
C ALA A 281 -9.38 21.01 5.58
N LEU A 282 -8.72 20.52 4.53
CA LEU A 282 -7.73 21.31 3.79
C LEU A 282 -8.44 22.45 3.07
N GLY A 283 -7.88 23.65 3.17
CA GLY A 283 -8.42 24.89 2.60
C GLY A 283 -9.02 25.83 3.64
N GLU A 284 -9.41 27.02 3.18
CA GLU A 284 -9.95 28.09 4.04
C GLU A 284 -11.43 27.92 4.43
N LEU A 285 -12.12 26.98 3.80
CA LEU A 285 -13.53 26.72 4.05
C LEU A 285 -13.68 25.55 5.01
N ALA A 286 -14.58 25.70 5.99
CA ALA A 286 -14.95 24.61 6.87
C ALA A 286 -15.46 23.40 6.05
N ALA A 287 -15.16 22.19 6.55
CA ALA A 287 -15.71 20.97 5.96
C ALA A 287 -17.25 21.09 5.95
N PRO A 288 -17.91 20.76 4.82
CA PRO A 288 -19.35 20.61 4.83
C PRO A 288 -19.71 19.56 5.88
N ARG A 289 -20.72 19.86 6.69
CA ARG A 289 -21.25 18.87 7.64
C ARG A 289 -21.70 17.66 6.86
N GLU A 290 -21.00 16.56 7.02
CA GLU A 290 -21.41 15.32 6.41
C GLU A 290 -22.61 14.79 7.19
N SER A 291 -23.70 14.58 6.47
CA SER A 291 -24.85 13.91 7.01
C SER A 291 -24.53 12.44 7.29
N LYS A 292 -25.28 11.78 8.16
CA LYS A 292 -25.27 10.32 8.33
C LYS A 292 -25.44 9.54 7.02
N GLU A 293 -25.88 10.22 5.94
CA GLU A 293 -26.01 9.67 4.58
C GLU A 293 -24.66 9.39 3.89
N SER A 294 -23.63 10.19 4.14
CA SER A 294 -22.29 9.98 3.54
C SER A 294 -21.59 8.76 4.15
N ASP A 295 -21.69 8.59 5.48
CA ASP A 295 -21.18 7.40 6.17
C ASP A 295 -21.92 6.12 5.72
N CYS A 296 -23.24 6.21 5.54
CA CYS A 296 -24.03 5.14 4.95
C CYS A 296 -23.63 4.80 3.50
N SER A 297 -23.23 5.78 2.71
CA SER A 297 -22.82 5.58 1.31
C SER A 297 -21.48 4.82 1.20
N ALA A 298 -20.45 5.23 1.96
CA ALA A 298 -19.17 4.54 2.02
C ALA A 298 -19.34 3.10 2.52
N ARG A 299 -20.15 2.93 3.55
CA ARG A 299 -20.51 1.65 4.13
C ARG A 299 -21.20 0.73 3.13
N ASN A 300 -22.23 1.24 2.41
CA ASN A 300 -22.96 0.46 1.41
C ASN A 300 -22.06 0.07 0.23
N ARG A 301 -21.14 0.92 -0.17
CA ARG A 301 -20.15 0.63 -1.21
C ARG A 301 -19.25 -0.56 -0.81
N HIS A 302 -18.69 -0.56 0.40
CA HIS A 302 -17.89 -1.68 0.89
C HIS A 302 -18.71 -2.97 0.99
N LEU A 303 -19.94 -2.92 1.53
CA LEU A 303 -20.82 -4.09 1.57
C LEU A 303 -21.04 -4.68 0.19
N HIS A 304 -21.28 -3.83 -0.79
CA HIS A 304 -21.54 -4.28 -2.16
C HIS A 304 -20.29 -4.96 -2.77
N MET A 305 -19.10 -4.43 -2.54
CA MET A 305 -17.84 -5.04 -2.97
C MET A 305 -17.60 -6.39 -2.26
N ILE A 306 -17.79 -6.43 -0.94
CA ILE A 306 -17.64 -7.64 -0.13
C ILE A 306 -18.61 -8.73 -0.62
N HIS A 307 -19.88 -8.41 -0.84
CA HIS A 307 -20.86 -9.37 -1.35
C HIS A 307 -20.43 -9.97 -2.69
N ARG A 308 -19.95 -9.16 -3.63
CA ARG A 308 -19.48 -9.65 -4.93
C ARG A 308 -18.22 -10.52 -4.80
N ALA A 309 -17.28 -10.16 -3.91
CA ALA A 309 -16.08 -10.93 -3.70
C ALA A 309 -16.37 -12.27 -2.99
N ILE A 310 -17.31 -12.32 -2.03
CA ILE A 310 -17.71 -13.53 -1.31
C ILE A 310 -18.35 -14.57 -2.26
N GLU A 311 -19.05 -14.15 -3.32
CA GLU A 311 -19.57 -15.07 -4.32
C GLU A 311 -18.49 -15.94 -4.98
N THR A 312 -17.24 -15.52 -4.88
CA THR A 312 -16.08 -16.17 -5.54
C THR A 312 -15.03 -16.72 -4.60
N LEU A 313 -15.12 -16.48 -3.28
CA LEU A 313 -14.15 -16.85 -2.28
C LEU A 313 -14.81 -17.52 -1.06
N ASP A 314 -14.21 -18.61 -0.57
CA ASP A 314 -14.83 -19.49 0.44
C ASP A 314 -14.76 -18.97 1.89
N ASP A 315 -13.79 -18.07 2.24
CA ASP A 315 -13.62 -17.55 3.60
C ASP A 315 -14.12 -16.11 3.71
N GLU A 316 -15.25 -15.92 4.38
CA GLU A 316 -15.90 -14.63 4.53
C GLU A 316 -15.05 -13.59 5.26
N LEU A 317 -14.35 -13.96 6.33
CA LEU A 317 -13.55 -13.02 7.12
C LEU A 317 -12.32 -12.51 6.34
N ILE A 318 -11.59 -13.44 5.74
CA ILE A 318 -10.40 -13.13 4.92
C ILE A 318 -10.81 -12.32 3.69
N THR A 319 -11.90 -12.74 3.03
CA THR A 319 -12.43 -12.03 1.84
C THR A 319 -12.82 -10.59 2.18
N ARG A 320 -13.44 -10.39 3.33
CA ARG A 320 -13.80 -9.06 3.82
C ARG A 320 -12.57 -8.18 4.06
N ALA A 321 -11.60 -8.69 4.80
CA ALA A 321 -10.36 -7.97 5.11
C ALA A 321 -9.61 -7.59 3.84
N LEU A 322 -9.42 -8.52 2.90
CA LEU A 322 -8.75 -8.27 1.63
C LEU A 322 -9.52 -7.31 0.72
N THR A 323 -10.86 -7.35 0.72
CA THR A 323 -11.68 -6.44 -0.10
C THR A 323 -11.58 -5.00 0.42
N VAL A 324 -11.58 -4.82 1.75
CA VAL A 324 -11.37 -3.50 2.36
C VAL A 324 -9.94 -3.01 2.09
N ALA A 325 -8.94 -3.88 2.24
CA ALA A 325 -7.56 -3.55 1.89
C ALA A 325 -7.40 -3.15 0.42
N ALA A 326 -8.05 -3.87 -0.49
CA ALA A 326 -8.01 -3.56 -1.93
C ALA A 326 -8.59 -2.18 -2.26
N ASP A 327 -9.66 -1.77 -1.56
CA ASP A 327 -10.29 -0.47 -1.78
C ASP A 327 -9.38 0.71 -1.43
N ASN A 328 -8.47 0.54 -0.48
CA ASN A 328 -7.57 1.59 -0.05
C ASN A 328 -6.67 2.13 -1.17
N PHE A 329 -6.36 1.31 -2.17
CA PHE A 329 -5.42 1.68 -3.24
C PHE A 329 -6.08 2.28 -4.47
N VAL A 330 -7.40 2.11 -4.64
CA VAL A 330 -8.12 2.57 -5.83
C VAL A 330 -8.57 4.01 -5.63
N VAL A 331 -8.06 4.91 -6.46
CA VAL A 331 -8.29 6.36 -6.34
C VAL A 331 -8.72 6.98 -7.65
N ASP A 332 -9.40 8.13 -7.57
CA ASP A 332 -9.69 8.95 -8.73
C ASP A 332 -8.44 9.73 -9.16
N ARG A 333 -8.27 9.88 -10.49
CA ARG A 333 -7.27 10.74 -11.11
C ARG A 333 -7.93 11.58 -12.20
N SER A 334 -7.64 12.87 -12.22
CA SER A 334 -8.10 13.75 -13.30
C SER A 334 -7.06 13.77 -14.43
N ILE A 335 -7.47 13.45 -15.66
CA ILE A 335 -6.64 13.56 -16.86
C ILE A 335 -7.44 14.32 -17.92
N ALA A 336 -6.89 15.42 -18.42
CA ALA A 336 -7.54 16.27 -19.43
C ALA A 336 -8.98 16.65 -19.06
N GLY A 337 -9.27 16.88 -17.78
CA GLY A 337 -10.60 17.26 -17.27
C GLY A 337 -11.58 16.10 -17.13
N GLN A 338 -11.17 14.87 -17.37
CA GLN A 338 -11.96 13.66 -17.14
C GLN A 338 -11.55 13.00 -15.81
N THR A 339 -12.54 12.57 -15.02
CA THR A 339 -12.28 11.76 -13.83
C THR A 339 -12.10 10.30 -14.24
N LEU A 340 -10.85 9.86 -14.24
CA LEU A 340 -10.43 8.47 -14.45
C LEU A 340 -10.08 7.82 -13.12
N SER A 341 -9.59 6.60 -13.14
CA SER A 341 -9.15 5.89 -11.94
C SER A 341 -7.69 5.46 -12.09
N THR A 342 -7.01 5.30 -10.95
CA THR A 342 -5.67 4.73 -10.90
C THR A 342 -5.49 3.92 -9.61
N ILE A 343 -4.31 3.33 -9.44
CA ILE A 343 -3.94 2.57 -8.24
C ILE A 343 -2.70 3.22 -7.62
N ILE A 344 -2.80 3.64 -6.36
CA ILE A 344 -1.63 4.01 -5.56
C ILE A 344 -0.83 2.74 -5.30
N ALA A 345 0.46 2.73 -5.62
CA ALA A 345 1.31 1.56 -5.49
C ALA A 345 1.49 1.12 -4.04
N GLY A 346 1.55 2.08 -3.12
CA GLY A 346 1.63 1.80 -1.69
C GLY A 346 1.59 3.04 -0.81
N TYR A 347 1.07 2.88 0.40
CA TYR A 347 1.05 3.92 1.42
C TYR A 347 2.16 3.70 2.45
N PRO A 348 2.80 4.80 2.94
CA PRO A 348 2.37 6.20 2.75
C PRO A 348 2.97 6.93 1.54
N TRP A 349 4.10 6.51 0.95
CA TRP A 349 4.92 7.41 0.11
C TRP A 349 4.82 7.19 -1.40
N PHE A 350 4.25 6.09 -1.89
CA PHE A 350 4.15 5.89 -3.32
C PHE A 350 3.00 6.67 -3.95
N ALA A 351 3.21 7.06 -5.22
CA ALA A 351 2.19 7.53 -6.13
C ALA A 351 1.60 6.36 -6.95
N ASP A 352 1.02 6.68 -8.11
CA ASP A 352 0.53 5.69 -9.06
C ASP A 352 1.62 5.32 -10.07
N TRP A 353 2.09 4.09 -9.94
CA TRP A 353 3.10 3.49 -10.81
C TRP A 353 2.44 2.52 -11.79
N GLY A 354 2.84 2.56 -13.08
CA GLY A 354 2.24 1.75 -14.13
C GLY A 354 2.46 0.25 -13.94
N ARG A 355 3.69 -0.17 -13.64
CA ARG A 355 4.01 -1.57 -13.33
C ARG A 355 3.13 -2.09 -12.21
N ASP A 356 3.12 -1.40 -11.08
CA ASP A 356 2.35 -1.76 -9.88
C ASP A 356 0.86 -1.80 -10.15
N THR A 357 0.36 -0.78 -10.87
CA THR A 357 -1.04 -0.70 -11.28
C THR A 357 -1.48 -1.92 -12.05
N PHE A 358 -0.72 -2.35 -13.07
CA PHE A 358 -1.17 -3.45 -13.93
C PHE A 358 -0.92 -4.83 -13.34
N ILE A 359 0.06 -5.00 -12.45
CA ILE A 359 0.19 -6.20 -11.63
C ILE A 359 -0.96 -6.29 -10.64
N ALA A 360 -1.34 -5.15 -10.01
CA ALA A 360 -2.36 -5.11 -8.98
C ALA A 360 -3.81 -5.13 -9.52
N LEU A 361 -4.07 -4.56 -10.70
CA LEU A 361 -5.41 -4.40 -11.26
C LEU A 361 -6.25 -5.71 -11.28
N PRO A 362 -5.72 -6.87 -11.70
CA PRO A 362 -6.50 -8.11 -11.69
C PRO A 362 -7.00 -8.50 -10.29
N GLY A 363 -6.15 -8.39 -9.27
CA GLY A 363 -6.52 -8.69 -7.89
C GLY A 363 -7.45 -7.66 -7.27
N LEU A 364 -7.09 -6.37 -7.34
CA LEU A 364 -7.84 -5.32 -6.66
C LEU A 364 -9.18 -5.00 -7.33
N MET A 365 -9.26 -5.08 -8.66
CA MET A 365 -10.43 -4.63 -9.39
C MET A 365 -11.23 -5.76 -10.04
N LEU A 366 -10.59 -6.74 -10.70
CA LEU A 366 -11.35 -7.79 -11.40
C LEU A 366 -11.93 -8.81 -10.42
N VAL A 367 -11.19 -9.21 -9.38
CA VAL A 367 -11.69 -10.10 -8.33
C VAL A 367 -12.87 -9.47 -7.57
N THR A 368 -12.82 -8.16 -7.34
CA THR A 368 -13.88 -7.41 -6.64
C THR A 368 -14.98 -6.88 -7.57
N HIS A 369 -14.97 -7.27 -8.85
CA HIS A 369 -15.93 -6.89 -9.89
C HIS A 369 -16.05 -5.37 -10.13
N ARG A 370 -14.93 -4.63 -9.96
CA ARG A 370 -14.82 -3.18 -10.21
C ARG A 370 -14.45 -2.92 -11.68
N PHE A 371 -15.22 -3.46 -12.60
CA PHE A 371 -14.91 -3.40 -14.03
C PHE A 371 -14.92 -1.98 -14.60
N ASP A 372 -15.74 -1.08 -14.07
CA ASP A 372 -15.76 0.32 -14.51
C ASP A 372 -14.50 1.08 -14.07
N GLU A 373 -14.03 0.86 -12.85
CA GLU A 373 -12.76 1.43 -12.40
C GLU A 373 -11.59 0.82 -13.17
N ALA A 374 -11.57 -0.49 -13.41
CA ALA A 374 -10.54 -1.16 -14.20
C ALA A 374 -10.45 -0.58 -15.62
N LYS A 375 -11.60 -0.38 -16.28
CA LYS A 375 -11.70 0.27 -17.59
C LYS A 375 -11.14 1.70 -17.56
N ARG A 376 -11.52 2.50 -16.56
CA ARG A 376 -11.01 3.87 -16.41
C ARG A 376 -9.52 3.90 -16.12
N THR A 377 -8.99 2.92 -15.36
CA THR A 377 -7.57 2.80 -15.10
C THR A 377 -6.80 2.46 -16.38
N LEU A 378 -7.23 1.46 -17.14
CA LEU A 378 -6.64 1.14 -18.44
C LEU A 378 -6.66 2.36 -19.39
N ARG A 379 -7.77 3.11 -19.38
CA ARG A 379 -7.93 4.31 -20.20
C ARG A 379 -6.95 5.41 -19.80
N ALA A 380 -6.75 5.66 -18.51
CA ALA A 380 -5.85 6.68 -17.99
C ALA A 380 -4.42 6.53 -18.51
N PHE A 381 -3.91 5.30 -18.53
CA PHE A 381 -2.58 5.01 -19.02
C PHE A 381 -2.51 4.96 -20.56
N ALA A 382 -3.56 4.44 -21.23
CA ALA A 382 -3.61 4.41 -22.69
C ALA A 382 -3.61 5.84 -23.28
N GLU A 383 -4.30 6.81 -22.67
CA GLU A 383 -4.31 8.22 -23.11
C GLU A 383 -2.97 8.94 -22.91
N ARG A 384 -2.10 8.42 -22.06
CA ARG A 384 -0.76 8.94 -21.81
C ARG A 384 0.35 8.11 -22.48
N MET A 385 -0.02 7.11 -23.28
CA MET A 385 0.94 6.28 -24.02
C MET A 385 1.74 7.13 -25.01
N ARG A 386 3.04 6.84 -25.09
CA ARG A 386 3.97 7.49 -26.01
C ARG A 386 4.82 6.44 -26.74
N GLY A 387 4.66 6.33 -28.06
CA GLY A 387 5.44 5.38 -28.86
C GLY A 387 5.34 3.94 -28.38
N GLY A 388 4.15 3.48 -27.93
CA GLY A 388 3.93 2.13 -27.39
C GLY A 388 4.37 1.93 -25.95
N LEU A 389 4.92 2.94 -25.28
CA LEU A 389 5.25 2.91 -23.87
C LEU A 389 4.14 3.56 -23.04
N VAL A 390 3.62 2.84 -22.06
CA VAL A 390 2.78 3.42 -21.02
C VAL A 390 3.65 4.04 -19.93
N PRO A 391 3.17 5.09 -19.22
CA PRO A 391 3.91 5.66 -18.10
C PRO A 391 4.28 4.60 -17.06
N ASN A 392 5.52 4.61 -16.59
CA ASN A 392 5.91 3.87 -15.40
C ASN A 392 5.50 4.60 -14.13
N ARG A 393 5.53 5.93 -14.16
CA ARG A 393 5.09 6.79 -13.05
C ARG A 393 4.52 8.09 -13.60
N PHE A 394 3.41 8.55 -13.04
CA PHE A 394 2.98 9.94 -13.15
C PHE A 394 3.77 10.77 -12.15
N ASP A 395 4.03 12.04 -12.47
CA ASP A 395 4.74 12.92 -11.55
C ASP A 395 3.85 13.34 -10.38
N ASP A 396 4.45 13.54 -9.20
CA ASP A 396 3.71 13.89 -7.98
C ASP A 396 3.27 15.36 -7.95
N TYR A 397 3.92 16.23 -8.73
CA TYR A 397 3.73 17.67 -8.69
C TYR A 397 3.34 18.26 -10.04
N ASP A 398 3.61 17.56 -11.15
CA ASP A 398 3.25 17.98 -12.51
C ASP A 398 2.39 16.92 -13.20
N ASP A 399 1.07 17.13 -13.19
CA ASP A 399 0.10 16.22 -13.79
C ASP A 399 0.27 16.03 -15.32
N SER A 400 1.04 16.89 -15.97
CA SER A 400 1.40 16.78 -17.39
C SER A 400 2.63 15.90 -17.62
N ALA A 401 3.49 15.70 -16.62
CA ALA A 401 4.71 14.93 -16.72
C ALA A 401 4.46 13.44 -16.44
N ALA A 402 5.19 12.60 -17.17
CA ALA A 402 5.17 11.16 -16.99
C ALA A 402 6.55 10.56 -17.30
N HIS A 403 6.94 9.55 -16.55
CA HIS A 403 8.20 8.86 -16.71
C HIS A 403 7.99 7.53 -17.42
N PHE A 404 8.82 7.23 -18.43
CA PHE A 404 8.67 6.06 -19.32
C PHE A 404 9.82 5.06 -19.24
N ASN A 405 10.71 5.21 -18.27
CA ASN A 405 11.90 4.37 -18.08
C ASN A 405 11.54 2.96 -17.58
N THR A 406 10.86 2.18 -18.41
CA THR A 406 10.39 0.83 -18.06
C THR A 406 10.21 -0.02 -19.31
N VAL A 407 10.57 -1.30 -19.22
CA VAL A 407 10.32 -2.30 -20.26
C VAL A 407 9.15 -3.23 -19.92
N ASP A 408 8.77 -3.31 -18.66
CA ASP A 408 7.75 -4.25 -18.21
C ASP A 408 6.35 -3.66 -18.07
N ALA A 409 6.22 -2.36 -17.72
CA ALA A 409 4.91 -1.73 -17.48
C ALA A 409 3.95 -1.86 -18.69
N SER A 410 4.46 -1.65 -19.93
CA SER A 410 3.65 -1.81 -21.14
C SER A 410 3.20 -3.26 -21.37
N LEU A 411 4.04 -4.24 -21.06
CA LEU A 411 3.68 -5.65 -21.16
C LEU A 411 2.69 -6.07 -20.08
N TRP A 412 2.80 -5.51 -18.87
CA TRP A 412 1.81 -5.68 -17.81
C TRP A 412 0.48 -5.01 -18.15
N PHE A 413 0.49 -3.86 -18.83
CA PHE A 413 -0.73 -3.24 -19.38
C PHE A 413 -1.43 -4.20 -20.35
N VAL A 414 -0.70 -4.82 -21.28
CA VAL A 414 -1.27 -5.83 -22.20
C VAL A 414 -1.86 -7.01 -21.44
N ASN A 415 -1.15 -7.54 -20.43
CA ASN A 415 -1.64 -8.63 -19.59
C ASN A 415 -2.93 -8.24 -18.84
N ALA A 416 -2.97 -7.06 -18.21
CA ALA A 416 -4.16 -6.56 -17.51
C ALA A 416 -5.34 -6.33 -18.47
N ALA A 417 -5.08 -5.80 -19.67
CA ALA A 417 -6.10 -5.59 -20.71
C ALA A 417 -6.71 -6.92 -21.18
N MET A 418 -5.89 -7.94 -21.45
CA MET A 418 -6.38 -9.27 -21.80
C MET A 418 -7.27 -9.86 -20.71
N ARG A 419 -6.83 -9.78 -19.45
CA ARG A 419 -7.61 -10.27 -18.30
C ARG A 419 -8.92 -9.49 -18.12
N TYR A 420 -8.88 -8.16 -18.29
CA TYR A 420 -10.09 -7.33 -18.24
C TYR A 420 -11.13 -7.81 -19.26
N VAL A 421 -10.75 -7.98 -20.52
CA VAL A 421 -11.67 -8.44 -21.57
C VAL A 421 -12.20 -9.85 -21.30
N GLN A 422 -11.35 -10.74 -20.80
CA GLN A 422 -11.76 -12.12 -20.47
C GLN A 422 -12.79 -12.18 -19.33
N GLU A 423 -12.64 -11.33 -18.30
CA GLU A 423 -13.45 -11.36 -17.09
C GLU A 423 -14.72 -10.51 -17.20
N SER A 424 -14.62 -9.34 -17.84
CA SER A 424 -15.78 -8.43 -18.02
C SER A 424 -16.69 -8.81 -19.18
N ASN A 425 -16.16 -9.53 -20.18
CA ASN A 425 -16.80 -9.73 -21.49
C ASN A 425 -17.17 -8.41 -22.21
N ASP A 426 -16.49 -7.30 -21.89
CA ASP A 426 -16.72 -5.99 -22.52
C ASP A 426 -16.04 -5.93 -23.90
N VAL A 427 -16.71 -6.54 -24.87
CA VAL A 427 -16.25 -6.59 -26.27
C VAL A 427 -16.17 -5.19 -26.88
N SER A 428 -17.07 -4.29 -26.48
CA SER A 428 -17.14 -2.95 -27.03
C SER A 428 -15.87 -2.14 -26.71
N VAL A 429 -15.38 -2.24 -25.47
CA VAL A 429 -14.12 -1.55 -25.05
C VAL A 429 -12.92 -2.05 -25.85
N TRP A 430 -12.86 -3.34 -26.14
CA TRP A 430 -11.80 -3.89 -27.00
C TRP A 430 -11.86 -3.31 -28.42
N GLN A 431 -13.04 -3.30 -29.02
CA GLN A 431 -13.24 -2.84 -30.40
C GLN A 431 -13.09 -1.32 -30.53
N ASP A 432 -13.52 -0.55 -29.53
CA ASP A 432 -13.55 0.90 -29.60
C ASP A 432 -12.15 1.55 -29.44
N TRP A 433 -11.30 1.01 -28.57
CA TRP A 433 -10.00 1.63 -28.27
C TRP A 433 -8.95 0.69 -27.65
N LEU A 434 -9.32 -0.24 -26.75
CA LEU A 434 -8.36 -1.01 -25.96
C LEU A 434 -7.54 -1.96 -26.83
N GLY A 435 -8.19 -2.60 -27.80
CA GLY A 435 -7.50 -3.50 -28.75
C GLY A 435 -6.43 -2.78 -29.57
N GLN A 436 -6.70 -1.55 -30.03
CA GLN A 436 -5.71 -0.74 -30.73
C GLN A 436 -4.54 -0.37 -29.80
N ALA A 437 -4.82 0.11 -28.59
CA ALA A 437 -3.78 0.47 -27.60
C ALA A 437 -2.87 -0.74 -27.28
N VAL A 438 -3.44 -1.93 -27.15
CA VAL A 438 -2.68 -3.17 -26.95
C VAL A 438 -1.81 -3.51 -28.15
N CYS A 439 -2.35 -3.37 -29.37
CA CYS A 439 -1.58 -3.60 -30.60
C CYS A 439 -0.46 -2.58 -30.78
N ASP A 440 -0.69 -1.30 -30.44
CA ASP A 440 0.33 -0.26 -30.51
C ASP A 440 1.55 -0.57 -29.62
N VAL A 441 1.33 -1.20 -28.46
CA VAL A 441 2.41 -1.68 -27.60
C VAL A 441 3.21 -2.79 -28.33
N LEU A 442 2.54 -3.81 -28.86
CA LEU A 442 3.23 -4.94 -29.49
C LEU A 442 3.99 -4.51 -30.76
N ASP A 443 3.36 -3.67 -31.58
CA ASP A 443 3.96 -3.15 -32.83
C ASP A 443 5.18 -2.26 -32.53
N ALA A 444 5.13 -1.44 -31.46
CA ALA A 444 6.26 -0.62 -31.02
C ALA A 444 7.42 -1.48 -30.50
N TYR A 445 7.13 -2.53 -29.74
CA TYR A 445 8.17 -3.46 -29.24
C TYR A 445 8.80 -4.26 -30.37
N GLU A 446 8.04 -4.59 -31.42
CA GLU A 446 8.58 -5.23 -32.62
C GLU A 446 9.49 -4.28 -33.43
N CYS A 447 9.03 -3.03 -33.64
CA CYS A 447 9.74 -2.05 -34.46
C CYS A 447 10.90 -1.34 -33.75
N GLY A 448 10.86 -1.30 -32.42
CA GLY A 448 11.78 -0.54 -31.57
C GLY A 448 11.18 0.77 -31.08
N THR A 449 11.45 1.11 -29.82
CA THR A 449 10.99 2.32 -29.14
C THR A 449 12.09 2.92 -28.26
N ASP A 450 11.78 3.95 -27.49
CA ASP A 450 12.73 4.60 -26.56
C ASP A 450 13.43 3.57 -25.65
N PHE A 451 14.55 3.94 -25.03
CA PHE A 451 15.36 3.12 -24.14
C PHE A 451 15.93 1.83 -24.76
N ALA A 452 16.15 1.84 -26.09
CA ALA A 452 16.61 0.67 -26.83
C ALA A 452 15.75 -0.60 -26.63
N ILE A 453 14.46 -0.43 -26.38
CA ILE A 453 13.51 -1.53 -26.29
C ILE A 453 13.12 -1.93 -27.71
N HIS A 454 13.46 -3.16 -28.12
CA HIS A 454 13.17 -3.68 -29.46
C HIS A 454 13.18 -5.20 -29.49
N MET A 455 12.54 -5.76 -30.50
CA MET A 455 12.63 -7.18 -30.81
C MET A 455 13.85 -7.44 -31.69
N ASP A 456 14.73 -8.35 -31.26
CA ASP A 456 15.84 -8.83 -32.07
C ASP A 456 15.40 -9.85 -33.15
N ASP A 457 16.33 -10.19 -34.07
CA ASP A 457 16.10 -11.19 -35.13
C ASP A 457 15.66 -12.56 -34.62
N ASP A 458 15.99 -12.88 -33.36
CA ASP A 458 15.57 -14.13 -32.71
C ASP A 458 14.12 -14.08 -32.16
N GLY A 459 13.45 -12.94 -32.26
CA GLY A 459 12.08 -12.73 -31.83
C GLY A 459 11.93 -12.43 -30.36
N LEU A 460 13.04 -12.21 -29.63
CA LEU A 460 13.05 -11.84 -28.21
C LEU A 460 13.26 -10.35 -28.03
N ILE A 461 12.72 -9.80 -26.95
CA ILE A 461 12.90 -8.39 -26.58
C ILE A 461 14.25 -8.21 -25.91
N ALA A 462 15.02 -7.26 -26.42
CA ALA A 462 16.17 -6.66 -25.79
C ALA A 462 15.83 -5.23 -25.36
N ALA A 463 16.39 -4.76 -24.25
CA ALA A 463 16.11 -3.43 -23.70
C ALA A 463 17.31 -2.87 -22.94
N GLY A 464 17.45 -1.55 -22.97
CA GLY A 464 18.37 -0.81 -22.12
C GLY A 464 19.85 -0.89 -22.47
N SER A 465 20.63 -0.33 -21.59
CA SER A 465 22.09 -0.24 -21.58
C SER A 465 22.60 -0.44 -20.16
N PRO A 466 23.92 -0.55 -19.93
CA PRO A 466 24.48 -0.68 -18.58
C PRO A 466 24.04 0.42 -17.59
N ASP A 467 23.69 1.60 -18.10
CA ASP A 467 23.31 2.76 -17.28
C ASP A 467 21.80 2.90 -17.06
N THR A 468 21.00 1.94 -17.54
CA THR A 468 19.53 1.97 -17.43
C THR A 468 19.01 0.90 -16.48
N GLN A 469 17.89 1.23 -15.77
CA GLN A 469 17.12 0.32 -14.91
C GLN A 469 15.69 0.30 -15.44
N LEU A 470 15.33 -0.69 -16.26
CA LEU A 470 14.05 -0.76 -16.97
C LEU A 470 13.14 -1.89 -16.49
N THR A 471 13.67 -2.86 -15.72
CA THR A 471 12.89 -3.96 -15.15
C THR A 471 12.42 -3.61 -13.74
N TRP A 472 11.61 -4.45 -13.11
CA TRP A 472 11.16 -4.24 -11.73
C TRP A 472 12.29 -4.28 -10.69
N MET A 473 13.45 -4.84 -11.03
CA MET A 473 14.65 -4.79 -10.19
C MET A 473 15.49 -3.55 -10.55
N ASP A 474 14.96 -2.37 -10.23
CA ASP A 474 15.43 -1.07 -10.71
C ASP A 474 16.13 -0.21 -9.65
N ALA A 475 16.44 -0.76 -8.47
CA ALA A 475 17.12 -0.02 -7.42
C ALA A 475 18.48 0.51 -7.86
N ALA A 476 18.67 1.82 -7.68
CA ALA A 476 19.93 2.52 -7.93
C ALA A 476 20.08 3.70 -6.96
N CYS A 477 21.28 3.89 -6.42
CA CYS A 477 21.63 4.99 -5.54
C CYS A 477 23.01 5.53 -5.89
N ASP A 478 23.18 6.85 -5.87
CA ASP A 478 24.44 7.54 -6.14
C ASP A 478 25.16 7.09 -7.44
N GLY A 479 24.37 6.79 -8.48
CA GLY A 479 24.89 6.32 -9.76
C GLY A 479 25.30 4.84 -9.80
N VAL A 480 25.08 4.09 -8.70
CA VAL A 480 25.31 2.65 -8.64
C VAL A 480 24.03 1.91 -8.96
N VAL A 481 24.03 1.09 -10.00
CA VAL A 481 22.98 0.15 -10.34
C VAL A 481 23.27 -1.18 -9.63
N PHE A 482 22.46 -1.54 -8.64
CA PHE A 482 22.71 -2.73 -7.83
C PHE A 482 22.38 -4.04 -8.55
N THR A 483 21.44 -4.02 -9.48
CA THR A 483 21.00 -5.20 -10.22
C THR A 483 20.91 -4.89 -11.72
N PRO A 484 22.05 -4.78 -12.42
CA PRO A 484 22.03 -4.46 -13.86
C PRO A 484 21.39 -5.60 -14.65
N ARG A 485 20.33 -5.29 -15.43
CA ARG A 485 19.55 -6.25 -16.22
C ARG A 485 19.17 -5.69 -17.59
N TYR A 486 20.15 -5.17 -18.31
CA TYR A 486 20.00 -4.75 -19.71
C TYR A 486 20.15 -5.95 -20.68
N GLY A 487 19.65 -5.80 -21.89
CA GLY A 487 19.55 -6.88 -22.87
C GLY A 487 18.27 -7.69 -22.74
N LYS A 488 18.34 -9.00 -22.73
CA LYS A 488 17.19 -9.90 -22.72
C LYS A 488 16.94 -10.42 -21.30
N ALA A 489 16.00 -9.83 -20.59
CA ALA A 489 15.57 -10.30 -19.26
C ALA A 489 14.52 -11.41 -19.40
N VAL A 490 14.56 -12.40 -18.51
CA VAL A 490 13.76 -13.63 -18.62
C VAL A 490 12.26 -13.39 -18.46
N GLU A 491 11.86 -12.58 -17.50
CA GLU A 491 10.44 -12.26 -17.25
C GLU A 491 9.86 -11.39 -18.37
N ILE A 492 10.65 -10.46 -18.90
CA ILE A 492 10.23 -9.61 -20.02
C ILE A 492 9.89 -10.48 -21.24
N ASN A 493 10.74 -11.44 -21.53
CA ASN A 493 10.51 -12.35 -22.66
C ASN A 493 9.42 -13.40 -22.39
N ALA A 494 9.14 -13.71 -21.13
CA ALA A 494 7.97 -14.51 -20.75
C ALA A 494 6.67 -13.73 -20.96
N LEU A 495 6.61 -12.46 -20.51
CA LEU A 495 5.48 -11.56 -20.73
C LEU A 495 5.25 -11.26 -22.21
N TRP A 496 6.32 -11.01 -22.98
CA TRP A 496 6.26 -10.83 -24.43
C TRP A 496 5.61 -12.01 -25.13
N TYR A 497 6.05 -13.23 -24.80
CA TYR A 497 5.47 -14.44 -25.37
C TYR A 497 3.98 -14.61 -24.99
N ASP A 498 3.62 -14.41 -23.74
CA ASP A 498 2.24 -14.46 -23.26
C ASP A 498 1.35 -13.43 -23.99
N ALA A 499 1.85 -12.19 -24.13
CA ALA A 499 1.18 -11.12 -24.85
C ALA A 499 0.94 -11.48 -26.32
N LEU A 500 1.96 -11.95 -27.05
CA LEU A 500 1.83 -12.33 -28.44
C LEU A 500 0.77 -13.43 -28.66
N VAL A 501 0.77 -14.45 -27.81
CA VAL A 501 -0.20 -15.55 -27.95
C VAL A 501 -1.62 -15.09 -27.58
N GLY A 502 -1.78 -14.43 -26.42
CA GLY A 502 -3.09 -14.02 -25.94
C GLY A 502 -3.73 -12.95 -26.83
N VAL A 503 -2.94 -11.98 -27.32
CA VAL A 503 -3.45 -10.96 -28.26
C VAL A 503 -3.77 -11.58 -29.63
N ALA A 504 -2.96 -12.53 -30.13
CA ALA A 504 -3.31 -13.24 -31.36
C ALA A 504 -4.67 -13.95 -31.27
N GLU A 505 -4.99 -14.57 -30.12
CA GLU A 505 -6.29 -15.19 -29.87
C GLU A 505 -7.45 -14.17 -29.86
N LEU A 506 -7.23 -12.99 -29.23
CA LEU A 506 -8.25 -11.93 -29.14
C LEU A 506 -8.50 -11.29 -30.51
N VAL A 507 -7.45 -10.86 -31.25
CA VAL A 507 -7.64 -10.24 -32.56
C VAL A 507 -8.22 -11.22 -33.59
N ALA A 508 -7.87 -12.53 -33.52
CA ALA A 508 -8.52 -13.56 -34.31
C ALA A 508 -10.03 -13.67 -34.02
N ARG A 509 -10.41 -13.63 -32.74
CA ARG A 509 -11.81 -13.67 -32.30
C ARG A 509 -12.61 -12.50 -32.84
N TYR A 510 -11.99 -11.33 -32.99
CA TYR A 510 -12.66 -10.12 -33.45
C TYR A 510 -12.45 -9.79 -34.94
N GLY A 511 -11.95 -10.75 -35.73
CA GLY A 511 -11.96 -10.69 -37.19
C GLY A 511 -10.66 -10.18 -37.83
N GLU A 512 -9.58 -9.96 -37.08
CA GLU A 512 -8.29 -9.48 -37.58
C GLU A 512 -7.33 -10.65 -37.89
N GLY A 513 -7.70 -11.51 -38.83
CA GLY A 513 -6.98 -12.76 -39.12
C GLY A 513 -5.52 -12.59 -39.55
N GLU A 514 -5.19 -11.55 -40.32
CA GLU A 514 -3.81 -11.27 -40.76
C GLU A 514 -2.92 -10.90 -39.59
N ARG A 515 -3.39 -10.00 -38.70
CA ARG A 515 -2.66 -9.60 -37.49
C ARG A 515 -2.49 -10.77 -36.53
N ALA A 516 -3.50 -11.63 -36.39
CA ALA A 516 -3.43 -12.86 -35.60
C ALA A 516 -2.34 -13.80 -36.11
N ALA A 517 -2.28 -14.00 -37.44
CA ALA A 517 -1.25 -14.84 -38.09
C ALA A 517 0.17 -14.25 -37.87
N HIS A 518 0.32 -12.94 -37.96
CA HIS A 518 1.57 -12.25 -37.71
C HIS A 518 2.06 -12.47 -36.27
N TYR A 519 1.24 -12.13 -35.24
CA TYR A 519 1.62 -12.32 -33.84
C TYR A 519 1.86 -13.80 -33.49
N THR A 520 1.11 -14.73 -34.09
CA THR A 520 1.37 -16.18 -33.96
C THR A 520 2.75 -16.57 -34.50
N SER A 521 3.16 -15.98 -35.63
CA SER A 521 4.48 -16.20 -36.20
C SER A 521 5.61 -15.72 -35.29
N LEU A 522 5.45 -14.49 -34.72
CA LEU A 522 6.39 -13.94 -33.76
C LEU A 522 6.46 -14.80 -32.50
N ALA A 523 5.32 -15.20 -31.93
CA ALA A 523 5.25 -16.06 -30.76
C ALA A 523 6.01 -17.40 -30.99
N ASN A 524 5.85 -18.01 -32.16
CA ASN A 524 6.54 -19.25 -32.49
C ASN A 524 8.08 -19.06 -32.61
N ARG A 525 8.52 -17.89 -33.07
CA ARG A 525 9.95 -17.53 -33.11
C ARG A 525 10.45 -17.31 -31.67
N ALA A 526 9.81 -16.45 -30.91
CA ALA A 526 10.16 -16.16 -29.53
C ALA A 526 10.23 -17.44 -28.66
N LYS A 527 9.28 -18.35 -28.81
CA LYS A 527 9.25 -19.63 -28.08
C LYS A 527 10.48 -20.49 -28.30
N ARG A 528 10.93 -20.59 -29.58
CA ARG A 528 12.12 -21.38 -29.91
C ARG A 528 13.35 -20.76 -29.27
N SER A 529 13.52 -19.47 -29.45
CA SER A 529 14.69 -18.72 -28.95
C SER A 529 14.73 -18.69 -27.44
N PHE A 530 13.57 -18.45 -26.77
CA PHE A 530 13.46 -18.50 -25.33
C PHE A 530 13.98 -19.81 -24.74
N ARG A 531 13.55 -20.94 -25.31
CA ARG A 531 13.96 -22.28 -24.86
C ARG A 531 15.44 -22.58 -25.06
N GLN A 532 16.07 -21.98 -26.07
CA GLN A 532 17.49 -22.15 -26.38
C GLN A 532 18.35 -21.24 -25.48
N LEU A 533 17.94 -20.01 -25.33
CA LEU A 533 18.73 -18.96 -24.66
C LEU A 533 18.66 -19.02 -23.13
N PHE A 534 17.46 -19.18 -22.60
CA PHE A 534 17.25 -19.07 -21.14
C PHE A 534 17.39 -20.40 -20.41
N TRP A 535 17.12 -21.58 -21.04
CA TRP A 535 17.17 -22.82 -20.29
C TRP A 535 18.61 -23.26 -19.97
N ASN A 536 19.00 -23.19 -18.71
CA ASN A 536 20.28 -23.64 -18.21
C ASN A 536 20.23 -25.14 -17.88
N LYS A 537 20.88 -25.95 -18.76
CA LYS A 537 20.90 -27.41 -18.64
C LYS A 537 21.68 -27.90 -17.42
N LYS A 538 22.69 -27.13 -16.94
CA LYS A 538 23.54 -27.50 -15.82
C LYS A 538 22.76 -27.34 -14.51
N HIS A 539 22.03 -26.23 -14.36
CA HIS A 539 21.36 -25.87 -13.14
C HIS A 539 19.88 -26.27 -13.10
N GLN A 540 19.27 -26.62 -14.25
CA GLN A 540 17.85 -26.98 -14.41
C GLN A 540 16.89 -25.84 -14.04
N TRP A 541 17.32 -24.58 -14.22
CA TRP A 541 16.51 -23.37 -14.13
C TRP A 541 16.77 -22.44 -15.30
N LEU A 542 16.18 -21.23 -15.32
CA LEU A 542 16.39 -20.25 -16.38
C LEU A 542 17.51 -19.27 -16.02
N ASN A 543 18.35 -18.93 -16.97
CA ASN A 543 19.23 -17.77 -16.88
C ASN A 543 18.37 -16.52 -16.66
N ASP A 544 18.80 -15.60 -15.80
CA ASP A 544 18.03 -14.41 -15.44
C ASP A 544 18.06 -13.35 -16.54
N CYS A 545 19.24 -13.08 -17.09
CA CYS A 545 19.43 -12.10 -18.15
C CYS A 545 20.52 -12.54 -19.15
N VAL A 546 20.39 -12.10 -20.40
CA VAL A 546 21.40 -12.34 -21.46
C VAL A 546 21.59 -11.05 -22.24
N TRP A 547 22.85 -10.64 -22.42
CA TRP A 547 23.18 -9.45 -23.20
C TRP A 547 24.38 -9.68 -24.12
N LEU A 548 24.55 -8.82 -25.11
CA LEU A 548 25.70 -8.78 -25.96
C LEU A 548 26.65 -7.65 -25.52
N ASP A 549 27.94 -7.92 -25.48
CA ASP A 549 28.94 -6.88 -25.32
C ASP A 549 29.15 -6.07 -26.63
N GLU A 550 29.98 -5.03 -26.57
CA GLU A 550 30.30 -4.17 -27.71
C GLU A 550 30.95 -4.95 -28.90
N ARG A 551 31.46 -6.14 -28.66
CA ARG A 551 32.07 -7.04 -29.66
C ARG A 551 31.09 -8.10 -30.17
N GLY A 552 29.84 -8.07 -29.67
CA GLY A 552 28.81 -9.05 -30.02
C GLY A 552 28.96 -10.42 -29.34
N HIS A 553 29.76 -10.52 -28.26
CA HIS A 553 29.83 -11.75 -27.48
C HIS A 553 28.65 -11.81 -26.50
N ALA A 554 28.00 -12.96 -26.42
CA ALA A 554 26.91 -13.20 -25.51
C ALA A 554 27.42 -13.41 -24.06
N HIS A 555 26.89 -12.65 -23.13
CA HIS A 555 27.04 -12.81 -21.70
C HIS A 555 25.76 -13.34 -21.08
N VAL A 556 25.87 -14.19 -20.07
CA VAL A 556 24.74 -14.88 -19.46
C VAL A 556 24.82 -14.71 -17.95
N ASP A 557 23.80 -14.10 -17.37
CA ASP A 557 23.58 -14.15 -15.94
C ASP A 557 22.75 -15.40 -15.59
N ALA A 558 23.40 -16.37 -14.95
CA ALA A 558 22.79 -17.63 -14.54
C ALA A 558 22.33 -17.62 -13.08
N THR A 559 22.33 -16.45 -12.42
CA THR A 559 21.90 -16.26 -11.03
C THR A 559 20.47 -16.75 -10.84
N LEU A 560 20.24 -17.46 -9.75
CA LEU A 560 18.90 -17.93 -9.39
C LEU A 560 18.11 -16.77 -8.81
N ARG A 561 17.23 -16.18 -9.62
CA ARG A 561 16.34 -15.11 -9.23
C ARG A 561 14.87 -15.52 -9.37
N PRO A 562 13.93 -14.86 -8.67
CA PRO A 562 12.50 -15.19 -8.72
C PRO A 562 11.86 -14.89 -10.08
N ASN A 563 12.48 -14.06 -10.92
CA ASN A 563 11.95 -13.58 -12.20
C ASN A 563 11.48 -14.72 -13.12
N GLN A 564 12.21 -15.83 -13.15
CA GLN A 564 11.87 -17.01 -13.93
C GLN A 564 10.50 -17.62 -13.59
N ILE A 565 9.95 -17.33 -12.40
CA ILE A 565 8.65 -17.88 -12.00
C ILE A 565 7.53 -17.41 -12.93
N LEU A 566 7.67 -16.20 -13.52
CA LEU A 566 6.72 -15.68 -14.48
C LEU A 566 6.62 -16.56 -15.73
N ALA A 567 7.74 -17.09 -16.22
CA ALA A 567 7.72 -18.05 -17.34
C ALA A 567 6.96 -19.34 -17.02
N ALA A 568 6.84 -19.70 -15.73
CA ALA A 568 6.09 -20.88 -15.29
C ALA A 568 4.63 -20.56 -14.92
N SER A 569 4.31 -19.34 -14.49
CA SER A 569 2.99 -18.95 -14.00
C SER A 569 2.06 -18.41 -15.07
N LEU A 570 2.58 -17.69 -16.08
CA LEU A 570 1.73 -17.07 -17.11
C LEU A 570 0.88 -18.10 -17.87
N PRO A 571 -0.36 -17.69 -18.30
CA PRO A 571 -1.28 -18.57 -19.04
C PRO A 571 -0.62 -19.22 -20.25
N HIS A 572 0.04 -18.43 -21.08
CA HIS A 572 0.81 -18.91 -22.22
C HIS A 572 2.29 -18.95 -21.84
N SER A 573 2.83 -20.12 -21.65
CA SER A 573 4.24 -20.29 -21.29
C SER A 573 5.07 -20.80 -22.49
N PRO A 574 6.27 -20.27 -22.70
CA PRO A 574 7.17 -20.82 -23.69
C PRO A 574 7.71 -22.20 -23.31
N LEU A 575 7.52 -22.63 -22.05
CA LEU A 575 8.08 -23.86 -21.48
C LEU A 575 7.11 -25.05 -21.56
N GLY A 576 7.66 -26.26 -21.55
CA GLY A 576 6.89 -27.49 -21.31
C GLY A 576 6.73 -27.79 -19.82
N GLU A 577 5.83 -28.69 -19.50
CA GLU A 577 5.43 -29.05 -18.13
C GLU A 577 6.62 -29.43 -17.22
N SER A 578 7.55 -30.28 -17.73
CA SER A 578 8.71 -30.72 -16.96
C SER A 578 9.64 -29.56 -16.54
N ARG A 579 9.83 -28.57 -17.43
CA ARG A 579 10.64 -27.39 -17.12
C ARG A 579 9.92 -26.43 -16.17
N ARG A 580 8.60 -26.24 -16.32
CA ARG A 580 7.79 -25.49 -15.35
C ARG A 580 7.93 -26.08 -13.95
N LYS A 581 7.84 -27.41 -13.84
CA LYS A 581 8.00 -28.09 -12.56
C LYS A 581 9.40 -27.90 -11.97
N ALA A 582 10.45 -28.02 -12.77
CA ALA A 582 11.82 -27.81 -12.31
C ALA A 582 12.03 -26.38 -11.76
N ILE A 583 11.47 -25.36 -12.43
CA ILE A 583 11.51 -23.97 -11.94
C ILE A 583 10.78 -23.84 -10.58
N VAL A 584 9.58 -24.39 -10.47
CA VAL A 584 8.80 -24.35 -9.20
C VAL A 584 9.58 -25.03 -8.08
N ASP A 585 10.22 -26.16 -8.36
CA ASP A 585 11.01 -26.90 -7.36
C ASP A 585 12.25 -26.10 -6.93
N ALA A 586 13.00 -25.50 -7.88
CA ALA A 586 14.16 -24.66 -7.59
C ALA A 586 13.80 -23.39 -6.79
N VAL A 587 12.75 -22.69 -7.20
CA VAL A 587 12.27 -21.48 -6.46
C VAL A 587 11.79 -21.84 -5.06
N ARG A 588 11.08 -22.96 -4.90
CA ARG A 588 10.64 -23.43 -3.59
C ARG A 588 11.81 -23.75 -2.67
N GLU A 589 12.84 -24.42 -3.18
CA GLU A 589 13.99 -24.87 -2.38
C GLU A 589 14.88 -23.71 -1.93
N HIS A 590 15.06 -22.70 -2.78
CA HIS A 590 16.10 -21.69 -2.56
C HIS A 590 15.57 -20.29 -2.25
N LEU A 591 14.37 -19.93 -2.70
CA LEU A 591 13.86 -18.56 -2.61
C LEU A 591 12.59 -18.39 -1.76
N LEU A 592 11.78 -19.45 -1.60
CA LEU A 592 10.51 -19.36 -0.88
C LEU A 592 10.74 -19.12 0.61
N THR A 593 10.02 -18.14 1.15
CA THR A 593 9.92 -17.83 2.58
C THR A 593 8.45 -17.85 3.01
N PRO A 594 8.12 -17.70 4.30
CA PRO A 594 6.74 -17.55 4.74
C PRO A 594 6.00 -16.34 4.13
N TYR A 595 6.72 -15.27 3.78
CA TYR A 595 6.11 -14.00 3.37
C TYR A 595 6.28 -13.66 1.88
N GLY A 596 6.88 -14.52 1.09
CA GLY A 596 7.12 -14.28 -0.34
C GLY A 596 8.37 -14.94 -0.86
N LEU A 597 8.92 -14.42 -1.96
CA LEU A 597 10.17 -14.93 -2.53
C LEU A 597 11.33 -13.97 -2.28
N ARG A 598 12.47 -14.54 -1.87
CA ARG A 598 13.75 -13.79 -1.87
C ARG A 598 14.16 -13.44 -3.30
N THR A 599 14.81 -12.32 -3.45
CA THR A 599 15.38 -11.87 -4.74
C THR A 599 16.71 -12.52 -5.07
N LEU A 600 17.42 -13.05 -4.06
CA LEU A 600 18.59 -13.92 -4.16
C LEU A 600 18.56 -15.03 -3.12
N PRO A 601 19.16 -16.21 -3.37
CA PRO A 601 19.31 -17.24 -2.36
C PRO A 601 20.42 -16.88 -1.36
N PRO A 602 20.35 -17.32 -0.08
CA PRO A 602 21.31 -16.97 0.96
C PRO A 602 22.77 -17.42 0.73
N ASN A 603 22.98 -18.32 -0.20
CA ASN A 603 24.33 -18.80 -0.57
C ASN A 603 24.95 -18.03 -1.74
N ASP A 604 24.29 -17.01 -2.29
CA ASP A 604 24.88 -16.11 -3.27
C ASP A 604 25.83 -15.12 -2.62
N CYS A 605 26.94 -14.79 -3.30
CA CYS A 605 27.95 -13.88 -2.74
C CYS A 605 27.47 -12.42 -2.61
N ASN A 606 26.42 -12.04 -3.35
CA ASN A 606 25.83 -10.71 -3.30
C ASN A 606 24.57 -10.67 -2.39
N TYR A 607 24.31 -11.73 -1.61
CA TYR A 607 23.13 -11.79 -0.77
C TYR A 607 23.21 -10.82 0.42
N HIS A 608 22.17 -10.00 0.56
CA HIS A 608 21.94 -9.11 1.68
C HIS A 608 20.65 -9.52 2.39
N GLY A 609 20.76 -10.09 3.59
CA GLY A 609 19.62 -10.67 4.32
C GLY A 609 18.78 -9.65 5.11
N ARG A 610 19.21 -8.39 5.20
CA ARG A 610 18.53 -7.32 5.93
C ARG A 610 18.26 -6.12 5.04
N TYR A 611 17.04 -5.56 5.18
CA TYR A 611 16.61 -4.34 4.51
C TYR A 611 16.58 -3.20 5.55
N GLU A 612 17.76 -2.68 5.90
CA GLU A 612 17.94 -1.70 6.97
C GLU A 612 19.07 -0.72 6.65
N GLY A 613 19.25 0.32 7.49
CA GLY A 613 20.33 1.30 7.39
C GLY A 613 20.02 2.45 6.41
N SER A 614 21.06 3.07 5.87
CA SER A 614 20.99 4.20 4.93
C SER A 614 20.23 3.85 3.63
N ILE A 615 19.90 4.88 2.85
CA ILE A 615 19.26 4.67 1.54
C ILE A 615 20.11 3.78 0.63
N PHE A 616 21.45 3.97 0.65
CA PHE A 616 22.36 3.16 -0.17
C PHE A 616 22.35 1.68 0.25
N GLU A 617 22.34 1.39 1.56
CA GLU A 617 22.32 0.03 2.07
C GLU A 617 20.99 -0.65 1.78
N ARG A 618 19.86 0.05 1.98
CA ARG A 618 18.54 -0.48 1.66
C ARG A 618 18.37 -0.76 0.17
N ASP A 619 18.75 0.18 -0.71
CA ASP A 619 18.68 0.00 -2.17
C ASP A 619 19.63 -1.12 -2.62
N GLY A 620 20.78 -1.26 -1.96
CA GLY A 620 21.71 -2.37 -2.17
C GLY A 620 21.13 -3.73 -1.80
N ALA A 621 20.27 -3.81 -0.78
CA ALA A 621 19.60 -5.03 -0.35
C ALA A 621 18.31 -5.31 -1.12
N TYR A 622 17.64 -4.30 -1.68
CA TYR A 622 16.26 -4.32 -2.17
C TYR A 622 15.98 -5.44 -3.17
N HIS A 623 16.94 -5.71 -4.06
CA HIS A 623 16.86 -6.81 -5.05
C HIS A 623 18.01 -7.81 -4.90
N GLN A 624 18.67 -7.85 -3.73
CA GLN A 624 19.82 -8.72 -3.46
C GLN A 624 19.62 -9.60 -2.21
N GLY A 625 18.38 -10.04 -1.95
CA GLY A 625 18.06 -10.93 -0.85
C GLY A 625 16.70 -10.66 -0.21
N THR A 626 16.27 -9.41 -0.23
CA THR A 626 14.97 -8.96 0.29
C THR A 626 13.81 -9.80 -0.26
N VAL A 627 12.85 -10.11 0.59
CA VAL A 627 11.65 -10.89 0.27
C VAL A 627 10.54 -9.98 -0.23
N TRP A 628 9.91 -10.38 -1.34
CA TRP A 628 8.81 -9.64 -1.96
C TRP A 628 7.52 -10.46 -1.91
N PRO A 629 6.51 -10.00 -1.14
CA PRO A 629 5.23 -10.69 -0.97
C PRO A 629 4.44 -10.88 -2.26
N TRP A 630 4.44 -9.90 -3.18
CA TRP A 630 3.67 -10.01 -4.42
C TRP A 630 4.04 -11.23 -5.26
N LEU A 631 5.29 -11.69 -5.18
CA LEU A 631 5.78 -12.86 -5.91
C LEU A 631 5.14 -14.19 -5.48
N ILE A 632 4.42 -14.19 -4.34
CA ILE A 632 3.68 -15.38 -3.88
C ILE A 632 2.55 -15.75 -4.86
N GLY A 633 1.91 -14.75 -5.49
CA GLY A 633 0.88 -14.95 -6.50
C GLY A 633 1.40 -15.73 -7.72
N PRO A 634 2.43 -15.23 -8.43
CA PRO A 634 3.07 -15.96 -9.53
C PRO A 634 3.62 -17.32 -9.11
N TYR A 635 4.24 -17.43 -7.91
CA TYR A 635 4.76 -18.72 -7.43
C TYR A 635 3.62 -19.75 -7.27
N ALA A 636 2.57 -19.39 -6.57
CA ALA A 636 1.47 -20.31 -6.31
C ALA A 636 0.67 -20.62 -7.59
N GLU A 637 0.52 -19.68 -8.52
CA GLU A 637 -0.04 -19.95 -9.83
C GLU A 637 0.83 -20.94 -10.63
N ALA A 638 2.16 -20.79 -10.58
CA ALA A 638 3.08 -21.76 -11.20
C ALA A 638 2.93 -23.15 -10.59
N VAL A 639 2.76 -23.28 -9.27
CA VAL A 639 2.45 -24.54 -8.58
C VAL A 639 1.14 -25.15 -9.10
N LEU A 640 0.07 -24.34 -9.22
CA LEU A 640 -1.22 -24.79 -9.74
C LEU A 640 -1.10 -25.32 -11.17
N ARG A 641 -0.45 -24.55 -12.07
CA ARG A 641 -0.28 -24.92 -13.47
C ARG A 641 0.62 -26.13 -13.66
N ALA A 642 1.76 -26.20 -12.96
CA ALA A 642 2.66 -27.35 -13.01
C ALA A 642 2.03 -28.62 -12.43
N GLY A 643 1.08 -28.48 -11.51
CA GLY A 643 0.32 -29.58 -10.90
C GLY A 643 -1.04 -29.82 -11.56
N ALA A 644 -1.32 -29.24 -12.75
CA ALA A 644 -2.57 -29.36 -13.51
C ALA A 644 -3.81 -29.12 -12.62
N PHE A 645 -3.73 -28.12 -11.74
CA PHE A 645 -4.80 -27.71 -10.80
C PHE A 645 -5.33 -28.85 -9.92
N SER A 646 -4.53 -29.88 -9.67
CA SER A 646 -4.91 -31.01 -8.81
C SER A 646 -5.15 -30.56 -7.37
N LYS A 647 -5.91 -31.36 -6.60
CA LYS A 647 -6.17 -31.13 -5.15
C LYS A 647 -4.87 -30.91 -4.36
N LYS A 648 -3.79 -31.64 -4.72
CA LYS A 648 -2.48 -31.46 -4.09
C LYS A 648 -1.88 -30.08 -4.42
N ALA A 649 -1.93 -29.67 -5.69
CA ALA A 649 -1.42 -28.37 -6.11
C ALA A 649 -2.18 -27.23 -5.46
N ARG A 650 -3.51 -27.30 -5.39
CA ARG A 650 -4.36 -26.31 -4.68
C ARG A 650 -3.99 -26.17 -3.21
N ARG A 651 -3.83 -27.31 -2.52
CA ARG A 651 -3.40 -27.29 -1.12
C ARG A 651 -2.03 -26.65 -0.95
N THR A 652 -1.05 -27.01 -1.78
CA THR A 652 0.30 -26.42 -1.71
C THR A 652 0.29 -24.93 -2.00
N ALA A 653 -0.50 -24.46 -2.98
CA ALA A 653 -0.67 -23.05 -3.29
C ALA A 653 -1.32 -22.29 -2.12
N HIS A 654 -2.35 -22.86 -1.49
CA HIS A 654 -3.00 -22.27 -0.33
C HIS A 654 -2.05 -22.22 0.89
N GLU A 655 -1.32 -23.30 1.16
CA GLU A 655 -0.34 -23.36 2.27
C GLU A 655 0.72 -22.24 2.13
N ALA A 656 1.12 -21.89 0.92
CA ALA A 656 2.10 -20.84 0.66
C ALA A 656 1.60 -19.43 1.01
N VAL A 657 0.29 -19.18 0.96
CA VAL A 657 -0.27 -17.84 1.24
C VAL A 657 -0.72 -17.65 2.69
N VAL A 658 -0.91 -18.74 3.43
CA VAL A 658 -1.41 -18.70 4.83
C VAL A 658 -0.63 -17.74 5.74
N PRO A 659 0.72 -17.65 5.69
CA PRO A 659 1.45 -16.70 6.54
C PRO A 659 1.09 -15.23 6.26
N LEU A 660 0.89 -14.86 5.00
CA LEU A 660 0.45 -13.52 4.62
C LEU A 660 -0.99 -13.23 5.09
N LEU A 661 -1.88 -14.23 5.03
CA LEU A 661 -3.24 -14.11 5.58
C LEU A 661 -3.22 -13.90 7.11
N LYS A 662 -2.31 -14.55 7.81
CA LYS A 662 -2.11 -14.33 9.24
C LYS A 662 -1.57 -12.93 9.54
N GLN A 663 -0.64 -12.42 8.74
CA GLN A 663 -0.13 -11.06 8.86
C GLN A 663 -1.25 -10.05 8.62
N LEU A 664 -2.03 -10.19 7.54
CA LEU A 664 -3.17 -9.34 7.23
C LEU A 664 -4.15 -9.25 8.40
N CYS A 665 -4.50 -10.39 9.01
CA CYS A 665 -5.45 -10.47 10.12
C CYS A 665 -4.83 -10.14 11.49
N GLY A 666 -3.51 -10.02 11.59
CA GLY A 666 -2.77 -9.76 12.82
C GLY A 666 -2.02 -8.43 12.77
N ASP A 667 -0.72 -8.52 12.61
CA ASP A 667 0.21 -7.39 12.75
C ASP A 667 0.09 -6.36 11.62
N GLY A 668 -0.40 -6.75 10.46
CA GLY A 668 -0.60 -5.86 9.31
C GLY A 668 -1.84 -4.96 9.40
N LEU A 669 -2.69 -5.14 10.43
CA LEU A 669 -3.92 -4.35 10.63
C LEU A 669 -4.79 -4.19 9.38
N GLY A 670 -4.91 -5.26 8.58
CA GLY A 670 -5.66 -5.26 7.31
C GLY A 670 -4.82 -4.91 6.10
N GLN A 671 -3.51 -4.81 6.22
CA GLN A 671 -2.61 -4.52 5.11
C GLN A 671 -1.48 -5.55 4.99
N LEU A 672 -0.81 -5.56 3.84
CA LEU A 672 0.38 -6.35 3.57
C LEU A 672 1.52 -5.43 3.16
N HIS A 673 2.68 -5.67 3.76
CA HIS A 673 3.88 -4.87 3.53
C HIS A 673 4.45 -5.07 2.11
N GLU A 674 5.27 -4.13 1.72
CA GLU A 674 6.01 -4.13 0.46
C GLU A 674 7.06 -5.23 0.42
N VAL A 675 7.92 -5.28 1.44
CA VAL A 675 9.04 -6.21 1.55
C VAL A 675 9.18 -6.78 2.96
N HIS A 676 10.00 -7.82 3.07
CA HIS A 676 10.48 -8.36 4.35
C HIS A 676 11.97 -8.67 4.23
N ASP A 677 12.65 -8.74 5.37
CA ASP A 677 14.03 -9.21 5.42
C ASP A 677 14.18 -10.59 4.78
N GLY A 678 15.30 -10.79 4.09
CA GLY A 678 15.68 -12.10 3.57
C GLY A 678 15.96 -13.13 4.67
N ASP A 679 16.49 -12.68 5.81
CA ASP A 679 16.81 -13.53 6.95
C ASP A 679 15.68 -13.61 7.97
N PRO A 680 15.50 -14.77 8.64
CA PRO A 680 14.57 -14.86 9.77
C PRO A 680 14.90 -13.85 10.88
N PRO A 681 13.87 -13.31 11.58
CA PRO A 681 12.46 -13.67 11.51
C PRO A 681 11.67 -13.04 10.36
N HIS A 682 12.34 -12.43 9.36
CA HIS A 682 11.72 -11.75 8.22
C HIS A 682 10.92 -10.50 8.64
N HIS A 683 11.59 -9.54 9.29
CA HIS A 683 10.94 -8.29 9.69
C HIS A 683 10.35 -7.58 8.47
N PRO A 684 9.12 -7.03 8.61
CA PRO A 684 8.51 -6.25 7.53
C PRO A 684 9.26 -4.93 7.32
N GLY A 685 9.34 -4.49 6.08
CA GLY A 685 9.99 -3.24 5.67
C GLY A 685 9.29 -2.59 4.49
N GLY A 686 9.87 -1.52 3.97
CA GLY A 686 9.26 -0.73 2.91
C GLY A 686 8.00 0.00 3.37
N CYS A 687 7.04 0.20 2.47
CA CYS A 687 5.75 0.75 2.85
C CYS A 687 4.87 -0.32 3.54
N MET A 688 4.05 0.13 4.51
CA MET A 688 3.26 -0.78 5.34
C MET A 688 2.05 -1.36 4.58
N ALA A 689 1.63 -0.74 3.50
CA ALA A 689 0.49 -1.13 2.69
C ALA A 689 0.87 -1.11 1.21
N GLN A 690 1.02 -2.28 0.59
CA GLN A 690 1.44 -2.40 -0.80
C GLN A 690 0.35 -3.01 -1.67
N ALA A 691 -0.02 -2.31 -2.74
CA ALA A 691 -1.11 -2.67 -3.64
C ALA A 691 -0.95 -4.06 -4.26
N TRP A 692 0.20 -4.36 -4.87
CA TRP A 692 0.41 -5.65 -5.52
C TRP A 692 0.53 -6.82 -4.53
N SER A 693 0.96 -6.58 -3.28
CA SER A 693 0.98 -7.62 -2.25
C SER A 693 -0.45 -8.08 -1.90
N VAL A 694 -1.37 -7.14 -1.70
CA VAL A 694 -2.80 -7.42 -1.46
C VAL A 694 -3.45 -8.02 -2.71
N ALA A 695 -3.17 -7.45 -3.88
CA ALA A 695 -3.75 -7.87 -5.15
C ALA A 695 -3.43 -9.32 -5.50
N GLU A 696 -2.16 -9.71 -5.37
CA GLU A 696 -1.73 -11.05 -5.74
C GLU A 696 -2.26 -12.12 -4.79
N VAL A 697 -2.45 -11.80 -3.51
CA VAL A 697 -3.14 -12.69 -2.56
C VAL A 697 -4.61 -12.86 -2.95
N LEU A 698 -5.35 -11.77 -3.25
CA LEU A 698 -6.74 -11.83 -3.71
C LEU A 698 -6.89 -12.66 -4.99
N ARG A 699 -6.05 -12.36 -5.99
CA ARG A 699 -6.05 -13.04 -7.28
C ARG A 699 -5.78 -14.54 -7.11
N LEU A 700 -4.83 -14.90 -6.27
CA LEU A 700 -4.47 -16.27 -5.98
C LEU A 700 -5.61 -17.04 -5.29
N LEU A 701 -6.24 -16.46 -4.27
CA LEU A 701 -7.35 -17.12 -3.58
C LEU A 701 -8.51 -17.41 -4.54
N ARG A 702 -8.85 -16.46 -5.41
CA ARG A 702 -9.84 -16.69 -6.46
C ARG A 702 -9.43 -17.82 -7.42
N LEU A 703 -8.18 -17.83 -7.85
CA LEU A 703 -7.66 -18.87 -8.74
C LEU A 703 -7.71 -20.27 -8.09
N ILE A 704 -7.47 -20.37 -6.78
CA ILE A 704 -7.60 -21.62 -6.02
C ILE A 704 -9.06 -22.06 -5.92
N ALA A 705 -10.00 -21.13 -5.70
CA ALA A 705 -11.43 -21.43 -5.54
C ALA A 705 -12.08 -21.87 -6.87
N GLN A 706 -11.66 -21.29 -8.01
CA GLN A 706 -12.20 -21.61 -9.34
C GLN A 706 -11.65 -22.92 -9.94
N ALA A 707 -10.55 -23.43 -9.41
CA ALA A 707 -9.87 -24.61 -9.90
C ALA A 707 -10.42 -25.89 -9.23
#